data_b217a8090e5b5c310489dfc2776d80fc
#
_entry.id   b217a8090e5b5c310489dfc2776d80fc
#
_cell.length_a   1.000
_cell.length_b   1.000
_cell.length_c   1.000
_cell.angle_alpha   90.00
_cell.angle_beta   90.00
_cell.angle_gamma   90.00
#
_symmetry.space_group_name_H-M   'P 1'
#
loop_
_entity.id
_entity.type
_entity.pdbx_description
1 polymer ?
#
loop_
_entity_poly.entity_id
_entity_poly.type
_entity_poly.pdbx_seq_one_letter_code
_entity_poly.pdbx_strand_id
1 'polypeptide(L)'
;MRPPLSLRLAFVVYLLSLRTGAAQAQWPALLQAGARTSAVTGREAEATRFVQSLFKPGALQHDALGNLVLVLGSGSPRRLLVAPLDEPGYVVSQIQENGYLRVAPVGGGQMGSLFHQFLEGHDVSIITEMGPRNAVSCVPSSHYDNQRAEPERNKAPFSWQAAFLDVGASSAADVAQQGIRLLDPLTLEKKPTLIGQQWVAAPAMKAKAAALALATVAHTLSAMPVKGTVVIAWTTLELLNGKGFEAVANRYGPFEEVYRFDRTLEAEAAGGPGQVLASQALAPPVPGLRVVSPGRTGRKPVLPNANLTNARTYLLGLPARYANTPVEMVAVADVQQLAQAWLVAAGALTITATLPALPAPLPRPALPALPPGPKLLAGLVEQYGVSTAEEPVREFIAKQLPTWARPETDQAGNLTLSFGQGPQHLVFVAHMDEVGFVVDSIRPDGRLVLSLKGGAFPWLWEAQPALLHSPGQTDLPAIFEPRPNYQQATKSAFTAAITAFAGFASAQQAQAAGVRVGSTTVTMPKQLRTLGPQRAAARGLDDRVGCAALLLSLQHLDPAKLPCRVTYVWSTGEEIGLLGSAFAAQRLRDATVVYPIDTFVSSDAPQESRTFGYCPLGQGAVIRVLESINFARRDLVHEVHALADRRRIPLQEGMTVGGTDGMEFMNYGIPSVPLSWPGRYSHSPVEVLDFRDMDSLVRLLSALLQPGTTAKVPSKIVTKPRR
;
A
#
# COMPACT_ATOMS: atom_id res chain seq x y z
N MET A 1 -35.53 45.40 -23.63
CA MET A 1 -36.35 44.72 -22.58
C MET A 1 -35.39 44.21 -21.49
N ARG A 2 -35.53 44.67 -20.25
CA ARG A 2 -34.75 44.14 -19.12
C ARG A 2 -35.37 42.82 -18.67
N PRO A 3 -34.59 41.73 -18.42
CA PRO A 3 -35.19 40.48 -17.97
C PRO A 3 -35.83 40.64 -16.58
N PRO A 4 -36.88 39.90 -16.28
CA PRO A 4 -37.62 40.01 -15.03
C PRO A 4 -36.75 39.66 -13.82
N LEU A 5 -36.98 40.30 -12.68
CA LEU A 5 -36.22 40.20 -11.44
C LEU A 5 -36.06 38.73 -10.96
N SER A 6 -37.08 37.91 -11.22
CA SER A 6 -37.09 36.46 -10.92
C SER A 6 -36.01 35.68 -11.70
N LEU A 7 -35.77 36.01 -12.96
CA LEU A 7 -34.72 35.37 -13.76
C LEU A 7 -33.31 35.76 -13.30
N ARG A 8 -33.14 36.99 -12.81
CA ARG A 8 -31.86 37.44 -12.24
C ARG A 8 -31.57 36.75 -10.90
N LEU A 9 -32.61 36.59 -10.05
CA LEU A 9 -32.45 35.87 -8.78
C LEU A 9 -32.15 34.39 -9.01
N ALA A 10 -32.83 33.72 -9.94
CA ALA A 10 -32.57 32.32 -10.32
C ALA A 10 -31.19 32.15 -10.90
N PHE A 11 -30.69 33.06 -11.73
CA PHE A 11 -29.35 33.03 -12.30
C PHE A 11 -28.28 33.27 -11.25
N VAL A 12 -28.48 34.17 -10.28
CA VAL A 12 -27.59 34.40 -9.14
C VAL A 12 -27.55 33.19 -8.21
N VAL A 13 -28.69 32.58 -7.91
CA VAL A 13 -28.78 31.34 -7.11
C VAL A 13 -28.09 30.18 -7.84
N TYR A 14 -28.32 30.07 -9.17
CA TYR A 14 -27.63 29.05 -9.99
C TYR A 14 -26.13 29.27 -10.06
N LEU A 15 -25.62 30.48 -10.23
CA LEU A 15 -24.21 30.83 -10.19
C LEU A 15 -23.61 30.64 -8.78
N LEU A 16 -24.34 30.89 -7.72
CA LEU A 16 -23.94 30.62 -6.34
C LEU A 16 -23.86 29.10 -6.09
N SER A 17 -24.83 28.32 -6.60
CA SER A 17 -24.83 26.86 -6.48
C SER A 17 -23.69 26.21 -7.30
N LEU A 18 -23.35 26.74 -8.48
CA LEU A 18 -22.20 26.31 -9.27
C LEU A 18 -20.87 26.65 -8.58
N ARG A 19 -20.75 27.83 -7.95
CA ARG A 19 -19.56 28.20 -7.18
C ARG A 19 -19.39 27.37 -5.91
N THR A 20 -20.46 27.04 -5.21
CA THR A 20 -20.41 26.15 -4.03
C THR A 20 -20.08 24.72 -4.43
N GLY A 21 -20.62 24.21 -5.54
CA GLY A 21 -20.29 22.87 -6.06
C GLY A 21 -18.82 22.74 -6.49
N ALA A 22 -18.28 23.74 -7.20
CA ALA A 22 -16.87 23.75 -7.61
C ALA A 22 -15.90 23.88 -6.40
N ALA A 23 -16.24 24.69 -5.40
CA ALA A 23 -15.45 24.80 -4.18
C ALA A 23 -15.50 23.52 -3.33
N GLN A 24 -16.66 22.83 -3.28
CA GLN A 24 -16.80 21.55 -2.59
C GLN A 24 -15.94 20.46 -3.21
N ALA A 25 -15.80 20.42 -4.53
CA ALA A 25 -14.98 19.42 -5.24
C ALA A 25 -13.46 19.62 -5.02
N GLN A 26 -13.00 20.80 -4.61
CA GLN A 26 -11.57 21.10 -4.43
C GLN A 26 -11.00 20.65 -3.06
N TRP A 27 -11.84 20.56 -2.01
CA TRP A 27 -11.38 20.14 -0.69
C TRP A 27 -10.76 18.72 -0.67
N PRO A 28 -11.40 17.69 -1.25
CA PRO A 28 -10.80 16.37 -1.33
C PRO A 28 -9.43 16.37 -2.01
N ALA A 29 -9.29 17.13 -3.10
CA ALA A 29 -8.03 17.22 -3.82
C ALA A 29 -6.92 17.88 -2.99
N LEU A 30 -7.22 18.98 -2.27
CA LEU A 30 -6.28 19.63 -1.35
C LEU A 30 -5.85 18.68 -0.23
N LEU A 31 -6.82 18.00 0.39
CA LEU A 31 -6.56 17.04 1.48
C LEU A 31 -5.70 15.86 1.00
N GLN A 32 -6.00 15.29 -0.15
CA GLN A 32 -5.19 14.20 -0.72
C GLN A 32 -3.78 14.67 -1.09
N ALA A 33 -3.63 15.87 -1.65
CA ALA A 33 -2.33 16.42 -2.01
C ALA A 33 -1.45 16.62 -0.77
N GLY A 34 -1.97 17.25 0.29
CA GLY A 34 -1.23 17.43 1.53
C GLY A 34 -0.98 16.13 2.29
N ALA A 35 -1.90 15.17 2.20
CA ALA A 35 -1.73 13.85 2.83
C ALA A 35 -0.59 13.02 2.24
N ARG A 36 -0.14 13.31 1.02
CA ARG A 36 1.01 12.66 0.37
C ARG A 36 2.36 13.11 0.93
N THR A 37 2.41 14.23 1.64
CA THR A 37 3.68 14.76 2.18
C THR A 37 4.13 14.01 3.41
N SER A 38 5.44 13.81 3.54
CA SER A 38 6.06 13.34 4.77
C SER A 38 6.30 14.50 5.73
N ALA A 39 6.06 14.25 7.02
CA ALA A 39 6.22 15.26 8.07
C ALA A 39 6.68 14.64 9.40
N VAL A 40 7.57 13.65 9.33
CA VAL A 40 8.13 13.02 10.54
C VAL A 40 8.71 14.11 11.46
N THR A 41 8.35 14.07 12.73
CA THR A 41 8.77 15.04 13.74
C THR A 41 10.27 15.31 13.68
N GLY A 42 10.67 16.59 13.57
CA GLY A 42 12.04 17.01 13.37
C GLY A 42 12.56 16.92 11.92
N ARG A 43 11.70 16.48 10.99
CA ARG A 43 11.99 16.33 9.55
C ARG A 43 10.80 16.78 8.70
N GLU A 44 10.10 17.83 9.05
CA GLU A 44 8.85 18.32 8.46
C GLU A 44 9.04 19.09 7.15
N ALA A 45 10.24 19.14 6.60
CA ALA A 45 10.59 20.00 5.46
C ALA A 45 9.69 19.80 4.22
N GLU A 46 9.19 18.59 3.95
CA GLU A 46 8.30 18.36 2.81
C GLU A 46 6.92 18.98 3.04
N ALA A 47 6.33 18.79 4.21
CA ALA A 47 5.05 19.40 4.57
C ALA A 47 5.15 20.91 4.66
N THR A 48 6.27 21.44 5.20
CA THR A 48 6.57 22.89 5.25
C THR A 48 6.59 23.47 3.84
N ARG A 49 7.33 22.85 2.89
CA ARG A 49 7.36 23.29 1.49
C ARG A 49 5.98 23.21 0.83
N PHE A 50 5.21 22.18 1.13
CA PHE A 50 3.85 22.05 0.59
C PHE A 50 2.96 23.20 1.06
N VAL A 51 2.92 23.50 2.36
CA VAL A 51 2.12 24.64 2.89
C VAL A 51 2.61 25.97 2.28
N GLN A 52 3.92 26.17 2.18
CA GLN A 52 4.46 27.38 1.55
C GLN A 52 4.01 27.54 0.10
N SER A 53 3.96 26.46 -0.66
CA SER A 53 3.58 26.48 -2.08
C SER A 53 2.11 26.91 -2.32
N LEU A 54 1.29 26.92 -1.27
CA LEU A 54 -0.08 27.45 -1.30
C LEU A 54 -0.13 28.99 -1.24
N PHE A 55 0.99 29.66 -1.01
CA PHE A 55 1.10 31.10 -0.86
C PHE A 55 2.10 31.70 -1.85
N LYS A 56 2.01 33.03 -2.07
CA LYS A 56 3.00 33.74 -2.85
C LYS A 56 4.40 33.65 -2.18
N PRO A 57 5.47 33.53 -2.94
CA PRO A 57 6.83 33.54 -2.39
C PRO A 57 7.06 34.70 -1.42
N GLY A 58 7.63 34.40 -0.25
CA GLY A 58 7.91 35.41 0.80
C GLY A 58 6.72 35.82 1.67
N ALA A 59 5.51 35.28 1.43
CA ALA A 59 4.35 35.63 2.26
C ALA A 59 4.42 35.05 3.67
N LEU A 60 5.07 33.89 3.85
CA LEU A 60 5.25 33.22 5.14
C LEU A 60 6.68 33.47 5.68
N GLN A 61 6.77 33.77 6.98
CA GLN A 61 8.04 33.86 7.71
C GLN A 61 8.42 32.44 8.21
N HIS A 62 9.73 32.22 8.33
CA HIS A 62 10.28 31.01 8.95
C HIS A 62 11.05 31.37 10.22
N ASP A 63 10.99 30.46 11.21
CA ASP A 63 11.96 30.50 12.31
C ASP A 63 13.01 29.37 12.15
N ALA A 64 13.96 29.33 13.08
CA ALA A 64 15.05 28.34 13.05
C ALA A 64 14.60 26.89 13.33
N LEU A 65 13.43 26.70 13.89
CA LEU A 65 12.84 25.37 14.11
C LEU A 65 12.04 24.87 12.90
N GLY A 66 11.83 25.73 11.88
CA GLY A 66 11.05 25.39 10.69
C GLY A 66 9.57 25.71 10.80
N ASN A 67 9.12 26.41 11.86
CA ASN A 67 7.74 26.87 11.94
C ASN A 67 7.46 27.89 10.81
N LEU A 68 6.24 27.84 10.27
CA LEU A 68 5.75 28.85 9.33
C LEU A 68 4.83 29.81 10.06
N VAL A 69 4.98 31.10 9.80
CA VAL A 69 4.18 32.14 10.47
C VAL A 69 3.74 33.20 9.48
N LEU A 70 2.46 33.58 9.59
CA LEU A 70 1.85 34.72 8.91
C LEU A 70 1.28 35.66 9.95
N VAL A 71 1.64 36.96 9.87
CA VAL A 71 1.10 38.00 10.76
C VAL A 71 0.23 38.93 9.93
N LEU A 72 -1.04 39.10 10.32
CA LEU A 72 -2.00 39.97 9.67
C LEU A 72 -2.52 41.04 10.65
N GLY A 73 -2.73 42.25 10.15
CA GLY A 73 -3.23 43.37 10.94
C GLY A 73 -2.27 43.88 12.01
N SER A 74 -2.77 44.71 12.90
CA SER A 74 -2.00 45.29 14.02
C SER A 74 -2.92 45.71 15.17
N GLY A 75 -2.37 45.81 16.39
CA GLY A 75 -3.11 46.20 17.59
C GLY A 75 -3.84 45.07 18.28
N SER A 76 -4.75 45.41 19.18
CA SER A 76 -5.55 44.49 20.00
C SER A 76 -6.95 44.24 19.38
N PRO A 77 -7.51 43.04 19.57
CA PRO A 77 -6.98 41.89 20.27
C PRO A 77 -5.90 41.17 19.47
N ARG A 78 -4.89 40.62 20.16
CA ARG A 78 -3.86 39.79 19.57
C ARG A 78 -4.18 38.31 19.69
N ARG A 79 -4.38 37.65 18.56
CA ARG A 79 -4.86 36.23 18.46
C ARG A 79 -3.81 35.37 17.83
N LEU A 80 -3.70 34.13 18.32
CA LEU A 80 -2.89 33.08 17.72
C LEU A 80 -3.80 31.93 17.21
N LEU A 81 -3.73 31.64 15.92
CA LEU A 81 -4.32 30.44 15.29
C LEU A 81 -3.19 29.50 14.97
N VAL A 82 -3.25 28.23 15.44
CA VAL A 82 -2.11 27.32 15.28
C VAL A 82 -2.54 25.87 15.00
N ALA A 83 -1.86 25.25 14.03
CA ALA A 83 -1.97 23.84 13.71
C ALA A 83 -0.58 23.19 13.59
N PRO A 84 -0.42 21.92 14.03
CA PRO A 84 0.83 21.19 13.89
C PRO A 84 1.05 20.74 12.45
N LEU A 85 2.32 20.67 12.02
CA LEU A 85 2.72 20.04 10.75
C LEU A 85 3.13 18.60 10.94
N ASP A 86 3.77 18.27 12.07
CA ASP A 86 4.47 17.02 12.28
C ASP A 86 3.55 15.79 12.42
N GLU A 87 4.10 14.65 12.11
CA GLU A 87 3.49 13.34 12.29
C GLU A 87 4.47 12.38 12.96
N PRO A 88 3.97 11.33 13.64
CA PRO A 88 4.83 10.27 14.12
C PRO A 88 5.39 9.46 12.95
N GLY A 89 6.59 8.94 13.13
CA GLY A 89 7.26 8.12 12.12
C GLY A 89 8.51 7.46 12.69
N TYR A 90 9.44 7.16 11.83
CA TYR A 90 10.68 6.50 12.21
C TYR A 90 11.87 7.21 11.54
N VAL A 91 13.06 6.88 12.01
CA VAL A 91 14.34 7.22 11.38
C VAL A 91 15.18 5.96 11.22
N VAL A 92 16.09 5.98 10.25
CA VAL A 92 17.11 4.94 10.10
C VAL A 92 18.04 5.01 11.31
N SER A 93 18.04 3.97 12.15
CA SER A 93 18.86 3.92 13.37
C SER A 93 20.16 3.15 13.19
N GLN A 94 20.21 2.23 12.23
CA GLN A 94 21.40 1.44 11.91
C GLN A 94 21.35 0.98 10.45
N ILE A 95 22.51 0.94 9.80
CA ILE A 95 22.75 0.32 8.50
C ILE A 95 23.59 -0.93 8.77
N GLN A 96 23.08 -2.12 8.41
CA GLN A 96 23.76 -3.39 8.64
C GLN A 96 24.70 -3.74 7.48
N GLU A 97 25.70 -4.54 7.75
CA GLU A 97 26.70 -4.98 6.75
C GLU A 97 26.06 -5.71 5.55
N ASN A 98 24.95 -6.43 5.79
CA ASN A 98 24.20 -7.15 4.77
C ASN A 98 23.17 -6.29 4.02
N GLY A 99 23.18 -4.96 4.22
CA GLY A 99 22.33 -4.00 3.51
C GLY A 99 20.95 -3.78 4.09
N TYR A 100 20.53 -4.50 5.13
CA TYR A 100 19.29 -4.21 5.84
C TYR A 100 19.41 -3.00 6.76
N LEU A 101 18.30 -2.32 7.00
CA LEU A 101 18.24 -1.17 7.91
C LEU A 101 17.46 -1.51 9.17
N ARG A 102 17.87 -0.89 10.29
CA ARG A 102 17.08 -0.86 11.52
C ARG A 102 16.47 0.52 11.69
N VAL A 103 15.38 0.59 12.44
CA VAL A 103 14.62 1.81 12.64
C VAL A 103 14.48 2.19 14.11
N ALA A 104 14.25 3.46 14.37
CA ALA A 104 13.84 3.95 15.69
C ALA A 104 12.64 4.89 15.54
N PRO A 105 11.62 4.80 16.41
CA PRO A 105 10.44 5.67 16.34
C PRO A 105 10.77 7.10 16.77
N VAL A 106 10.11 8.07 16.16
CA VAL A 106 10.18 9.48 16.52
C VAL A 106 8.77 10.04 16.72
N GLY A 107 8.56 10.79 17.78
CA GLY A 107 7.27 11.39 18.08
C GLY A 107 6.21 10.41 18.59
N GLY A 108 6.59 9.18 18.93
CA GLY A 108 5.69 8.06 19.20
C GLY A 108 5.29 7.79 20.64
N GLY A 109 5.55 8.69 21.59
CA GLY A 109 5.32 8.43 23.04
C GLY A 109 3.87 8.19 23.47
N GLN A 110 2.89 8.22 22.57
CA GLN A 110 1.46 8.04 22.86
C GLN A 110 0.73 7.22 21.78
N MET A 111 1.46 6.37 21.06
CA MET A 111 0.87 5.53 20.01
C MET A 111 0.15 4.32 20.62
N GLY A 112 -0.98 3.96 20.01
CA GLY A 112 -1.68 2.73 20.38
C GLY A 112 -0.79 1.49 20.23
N SER A 113 -1.11 0.41 20.92
CA SER A 113 -0.30 -0.82 20.98
C SER A 113 -0.01 -1.43 19.61
N LEU A 114 -0.89 -1.24 18.63
CA LEU A 114 -0.73 -1.74 17.24
C LEU A 114 -0.05 -0.75 16.29
N PHE A 115 0.39 0.43 16.75
CA PHE A 115 1.01 1.41 15.85
C PHE A 115 2.20 0.84 15.07
N HIS A 116 3.07 0.09 15.76
CA HIS A 116 4.23 -0.54 15.13
C HIS A 116 3.83 -1.77 14.29
N GLN A 117 2.71 -2.44 14.63
CA GLN A 117 2.19 -3.57 13.87
C GLN A 117 1.87 -3.19 12.42
N PHE A 118 1.38 -1.98 12.19
CA PHE A 118 1.08 -1.50 10.85
C PHE A 118 2.31 -1.23 9.97
N LEU A 119 3.52 -1.33 10.52
CA LEU A 119 4.76 -1.25 9.75
C LEU A 119 5.11 -2.62 9.12
N GLU A 120 4.82 -3.73 9.80
CA GLU A 120 5.22 -5.08 9.39
C GLU A 120 4.65 -5.45 8.02
N GLY A 121 5.50 -5.88 7.09
CA GLY A 121 5.08 -6.37 5.78
C GLY A 121 4.47 -5.30 4.85
N HIS A 122 4.89 -4.04 4.97
CA HIS A 122 4.35 -2.96 4.17
C HIS A 122 5.42 -2.11 3.48
N ASP A 123 4.98 -1.43 2.42
CA ASP A 123 5.76 -0.42 1.70
C ASP A 123 6.16 0.74 2.62
N VAL A 124 7.41 1.11 2.56
CA VAL A 124 8.02 2.23 3.30
C VAL A 124 8.66 3.20 2.33
N SER A 125 8.56 4.49 2.62
CA SER A 125 9.28 5.55 1.93
C SER A 125 10.32 6.16 2.86
N ILE A 126 11.61 6.08 2.48
CA ILE A 126 12.72 6.72 3.18
C ILE A 126 13.02 8.03 2.47
N ILE A 127 13.00 9.14 3.18
CA ILE A 127 13.20 10.47 2.61
C ILE A 127 14.67 10.86 2.77
N THR A 128 15.43 10.74 1.69
CA THR A 128 16.86 11.09 1.66
C THR A 128 17.07 12.49 1.06
N GLU A 129 18.28 13.03 1.17
CA GLU A 129 18.67 14.28 0.50
C GLU A 129 18.58 14.18 -1.03
N MET A 130 18.72 12.97 -1.57
CA MET A 130 18.61 12.69 -3.01
C MET A 130 17.16 12.39 -3.46
N GLY A 131 16.17 12.59 -2.57
CA GLY A 131 14.76 12.28 -2.79
C GLY A 131 14.33 10.94 -2.16
N PRO A 132 13.05 10.57 -2.30
CA PRO A 132 12.50 9.38 -1.66
C PRO A 132 13.12 8.09 -2.22
N ARG A 133 13.31 7.10 -1.33
CA ARG A 133 13.73 5.74 -1.66
C ARG A 133 12.69 4.76 -1.19
N ASN A 134 12.40 3.79 -2.05
CA ASN A 134 11.49 2.71 -1.71
C ASN A 134 12.19 1.71 -0.78
N ALA A 135 11.45 1.22 0.18
CA ALA A 135 11.84 0.12 1.05
C ALA A 135 10.60 -0.72 1.35
N VAL A 136 10.83 -1.92 1.86
CA VAL A 136 9.76 -2.73 2.46
C VAL A 136 10.15 -3.12 3.88
N SER A 137 9.19 -3.13 4.78
CA SER A 137 9.39 -3.70 6.10
C SER A 137 9.30 -5.22 6.00
N CYS A 138 10.35 -5.90 6.43
CA CYS A 138 10.42 -7.36 6.38
C CYS A 138 9.30 -8.00 7.20
N VAL A 139 8.85 -9.15 6.73
CA VAL A 139 7.85 -9.99 7.39
C VAL A 139 8.22 -11.46 7.21
N PRO A 140 8.03 -12.32 8.21
CA PRO A 140 8.18 -13.76 8.05
C PRO A 140 7.14 -14.31 7.05
N SER A 141 7.52 -15.28 6.22
CA SER A 141 6.59 -15.92 5.31
C SER A 141 5.55 -16.76 6.05
N SER A 142 4.30 -16.71 5.60
CA SER A 142 3.21 -17.56 6.11
C SER A 142 3.45 -19.05 5.86
N HIS A 143 4.17 -19.41 4.81
CA HIS A 143 4.50 -20.79 4.45
C HIS A 143 5.29 -21.53 5.53
N TYR A 144 6.15 -20.82 6.28
CA TYR A 144 6.94 -21.43 7.34
C TYR A 144 6.32 -21.35 8.73
N ASP A 145 5.10 -20.81 8.86
CA ASP A 145 4.48 -20.58 10.18
C ASP A 145 4.35 -21.87 10.99
N ASN A 146 3.94 -22.97 10.36
CA ASN A 146 3.83 -24.29 11.00
C ASN A 146 5.18 -24.92 11.38
N GLN A 147 6.29 -24.42 10.86
CA GLN A 147 7.65 -24.90 11.19
C GLN A 147 8.29 -24.08 12.31
N ARG A 148 7.71 -22.94 12.69
CA ARG A 148 8.19 -22.10 13.80
C ARG A 148 7.77 -22.66 15.15
N ALA A 149 8.57 -22.41 16.19
CA ALA A 149 8.24 -22.78 17.55
C ALA A 149 6.96 -22.04 18.04
N GLU A 150 6.19 -22.67 18.92
CA GLU A 150 4.95 -22.09 19.47
C GLU A 150 5.07 -20.66 19.99
N PRO A 151 6.12 -20.25 20.73
CA PRO A 151 6.28 -18.85 21.15
C PRO A 151 6.41 -17.88 19.99
N GLU A 152 6.88 -18.33 18.82
CA GLU A 152 6.99 -17.51 17.62
C GLU A 152 5.67 -17.40 16.85
N ARG A 153 4.81 -18.42 16.94
CA ARG A 153 3.46 -18.41 16.33
C ARG A 153 2.48 -17.51 17.09
N ASN A 154 2.55 -17.51 18.41
CA ASN A 154 1.69 -16.71 19.30
C ASN A 154 2.29 -15.33 19.58
N LYS A 155 2.73 -14.62 18.57
CA LYS A 155 3.44 -13.37 18.69
C LYS A 155 2.67 -12.30 19.47
N ALA A 156 3.39 -11.63 20.36
CA ALA A 156 3.03 -10.28 20.79
C ALA A 156 2.92 -9.36 19.54
N PRO A 157 2.20 -8.22 19.64
CA PRO A 157 2.19 -7.24 18.56
C PRO A 157 3.60 -6.92 18.11
N PHE A 158 3.78 -6.73 16.78
CA PHE A 158 5.06 -6.42 16.19
C PHE A 158 5.69 -5.19 16.86
N SER A 159 6.96 -5.29 17.18
CA SER A 159 7.74 -4.23 17.80
C SER A 159 8.73 -3.63 16.79
N TRP A 160 8.93 -2.32 16.82
CA TRP A 160 9.94 -1.66 16.00
C TRP A 160 11.36 -2.22 16.25
N GLN A 161 11.64 -2.77 17.45
CA GLN A 161 12.91 -3.44 17.74
C GLN A 161 13.12 -4.72 16.90
N ALA A 162 12.06 -5.33 16.40
CA ALA A 162 12.13 -6.48 15.50
C ALA A 162 12.14 -6.09 14.03
N ALA A 163 11.92 -4.79 13.70
CA ALA A 163 11.83 -4.32 12.34
C ALA A 163 13.18 -4.36 11.62
N PHE A 164 13.16 -4.88 10.40
CA PHE A 164 14.19 -4.72 9.39
C PHE A 164 13.57 -4.11 8.15
N LEU A 165 14.31 -3.24 7.45
CA LEU A 165 13.88 -2.74 6.15
C LEU A 165 14.78 -3.30 5.07
N ASP A 166 14.16 -3.81 4.01
CA ASP A 166 14.81 -4.23 2.78
C ASP A 166 14.72 -3.08 1.76
N VAL A 167 15.87 -2.57 1.34
CA VAL A 167 16.01 -1.51 0.33
C VAL A 167 16.58 -2.05 -0.98
N GLY A 168 16.61 -3.38 -1.14
CA GLY A 168 17.20 -4.06 -2.29
C GLY A 168 18.74 -4.04 -2.30
N ALA A 169 19.37 -3.66 -1.19
CA ALA A 169 20.81 -3.66 -1.02
C ALA A 169 21.31 -5.05 -0.56
N SER A 170 22.56 -5.36 -0.88
CA SER A 170 23.24 -6.57 -0.42
C SER A 170 24.41 -6.26 0.52
N SER A 171 24.74 -4.98 0.67
CA SER A 171 25.80 -4.48 1.54
C SER A 171 25.52 -3.06 2.04
N ALA A 172 26.21 -2.64 3.09
CA ALA A 172 26.18 -1.24 3.55
C ALA A 172 26.67 -0.27 2.46
N ALA A 173 27.58 -0.68 1.58
CA ALA A 173 28.05 0.13 0.46
C ALA A 173 26.94 0.37 -0.56
N ASP A 174 26.09 -0.62 -0.86
CA ASP A 174 24.94 -0.46 -1.75
C ASP A 174 23.92 0.50 -1.16
N VAL A 175 23.71 0.46 0.17
CA VAL A 175 22.84 1.42 0.87
C VAL A 175 23.36 2.85 0.73
N ALA A 176 24.67 3.05 0.90
CA ALA A 176 25.32 4.34 0.76
C ALA A 176 25.19 4.89 -0.69
N GLN A 177 25.31 4.01 -1.71
CA GLN A 177 25.11 4.39 -3.11
C GLN A 177 23.67 4.85 -3.39
N GLN A 178 22.67 4.33 -2.67
CA GLN A 178 21.30 4.80 -2.75
C GLN A 178 21.08 6.15 -2.06
N GLY A 179 22.10 6.69 -1.38
CA GLY A 179 22.05 7.97 -0.65
C GLY A 179 21.34 7.87 0.69
N ILE A 180 21.10 6.66 1.21
CA ILE A 180 20.45 6.45 2.51
C ILE A 180 21.49 6.61 3.61
N ARG A 181 21.12 7.38 4.65
CA ARG A 181 21.98 7.70 5.79
C ARG A 181 21.28 7.46 7.12
N LEU A 182 22.08 7.41 8.19
CA LEU A 182 21.52 7.43 9.55
C LEU A 182 20.68 8.68 9.76
N LEU A 183 19.58 8.52 10.49
CA LEU A 183 18.58 9.55 10.81
C LEU A 183 17.76 10.05 9.60
N ASP A 184 17.87 9.45 8.44
CA ASP A 184 16.90 9.70 7.36
C ASP A 184 15.49 9.30 7.84
N PRO A 185 14.50 10.19 7.71
CA PRO A 185 13.14 9.90 8.15
C PRO A 185 12.46 8.92 7.20
N LEU A 186 11.58 8.11 7.77
CA LEU A 186 10.79 7.17 7.00
C LEU A 186 9.37 7.03 7.54
N THR A 187 8.46 6.75 6.65
CA THR A 187 7.04 6.51 6.93
C THR A 187 6.53 5.36 6.08
N LEU A 188 5.39 4.81 6.44
CA LEU A 188 4.62 4.01 5.50
C LEU A 188 4.38 4.81 4.21
N GLU A 189 4.31 4.13 3.08
CA GLU A 189 3.98 4.76 1.80
C GLU A 189 2.63 5.48 1.90
N LYS A 190 2.61 6.74 1.48
CA LYS A 190 1.41 7.58 1.56
C LYS A 190 0.46 7.29 0.40
N LYS A 191 -0.61 6.57 0.68
CA LYS A 191 -1.68 6.22 -0.27
C LYS A 191 -3.01 6.86 0.18
N PRO A 192 -3.17 8.20 0.14
CA PRO A 192 -4.40 8.85 0.58
C PRO A 192 -5.58 8.40 -0.27
N THR A 193 -6.61 7.89 0.38
CA THR A 193 -7.79 7.29 -0.25
C THR A 193 -9.01 8.17 -0.01
N LEU A 194 -9.72 8.52 -1.10
CA LEU A 194 -11.01 9.23 -1.03
C LEU A 194 -12.13 8.20 -1.07
N ILE A 195 -12.95 8.17 -0.03
CA ILE A 195 -14.02 7.20 0.13
C ILE A 195 -15.38 7.92 0.05
N GLY A 196 -16.20 7.51 -0.91
CA GLY A 196 -17.57 8.03 -1.08
C GLY A 196 -17.65 9.55 -1.25
N GLN A 197 -16.62 10.23 -1.75
CA GLN A 197 -16.51 11.69 -1.90
C GLN A 197 -16.60 12.48 -0.57
N GLN A 198 -16.78 11.81 0.56
CA GLN A 198 -17.02 12.44 1.86
C GLN A 198 -15.87 12.29 2.84
N TRP A 199 -15.03 11.26 2.68
CA TRP A 199 -14.00 10.90 3.63
C TRP A 199 -12.64 10.83 2.97
N VAL A 200 -11.62 11.36 3.64
CA VAL A 200 -10.22 11.17 3.24
C VAL A 200 -9.52 10.36 4.31
N ALA A 201 -8.94 9.23 3.90
CA ALA A 201 -8.18 8.33 4.75
C ALA A 201 -6.69 8.42 4.42
N ALA A 202 -5.84 8.62 5.42
CA ALA A 202 -4.39 8.60 5.32
C ALA A 202 -3.75 8.56 6.72
N PRO A 203 -2.45 8.21 6.85
CA PRO A 203 -1.74 8.35 8.13
C PRO A 203 -1.74 9.80 8.63
N ALA A 204 -1.99 9.99 9.93
CA ALA A 204 -1.99 11.29 10.61
C ALA A 204 -2.94 12.34 9.98
N MET A 205 -4.07 11.89 9.45
CA MET A 205 -4.97 12.73 8.66
C MET A 205 -5.56 13.89 9.45
N LYS A 206 -5.83 13.75 10.75
CA LYS A 206 -6.31 14.83 11.63
C LYS A 206 -5.39 16.05 11.58
N ALA A 207 -4.09 15.83 11.80
CA ALA A 207 -3.11 16.92 11.83
C ALA A 207 -2.94 17.56 10.46
N LYS A 208 -2.84 16.75 9.41
CA LYS A 208 -2.72 17.24 8.02
C LYS A 208 -3.95 18.04 7.61
N ALA A 209 -5.14 17.55 7.91
CA ALA A 209 -6.39 18.27 7.62
C ALA A 209 -6.47 19.61 8.36
N ALA A 210 -6.04 19.64 9.62
CA ALA A 210 -5.99 20.90 10.38
C ALA A 210 -5.00 21.91 9.78
N ALA A 211 -3.80 21.47 9.40
CA ALA A 211 -2.83 22.34 8.76
C ALA A 211 -3.35 22.93 7.44
N LEU A 212 -4.09 22.16 6.65
CA LEU A 212 -4.68 22.58 5.38
C LEU A 212 -5.92 23.47 5.58
N ALA A 213 -6.74 23.19 6.57
CA ALA A 213 -7.84 24.07 6.98
C ALA A 213 -7.29 25.43 7.41
N LEU A 214 -6.21 25.44 8.19
CA LEU A 214 -5.53 26.69 8.60
C LEU A 214 -4.91 27.44 7.40
N ALA A 215 -4.37 26.73 6.40
CA ALA A 215 -3.87 27.34 5.18
C ALA A 215 -4.99 28.02 4.38
N THR A 216 -6.16 27.39 4.33
CA THR A 216 -7.35 27.97 3.69
C THR A 216 -7.83 29.22 4.43
N VAL A 217 -7.81 29.22 5.76
CA VAL A 217 -8.12 30.39 6.60
C VAL A 217 -7.12 31.52 6.33
N ALA A 218 -5.82 31.22 6.36
CA ALA A 218 -4.76 32.19 6.10
C ALA A 218 -4.88 32.82 4.71
N HIS A 219 -5.16 32.02 3.68
CA HIS A 219 -5.41 32.50 2.32
C HIS A 219 -6.61 33.45 2.27
N THR A 220 -7.71 33.09 2.92
CA THR A 220 -8.92 33.92 2.98
C THR A 220 -8.67 35.25 3.69
N LEU A 221 -8.05 35.22 4.88
CA LEU A 221 -7.77 36.42 5.67
C LEU A 221 -6.73 37.33 5.02
N SER A 222 -5.82 36.81 4.21
CA SER A 222 -4.83 37.61 3.46
C SER A 222 -5.46 38.55 2.41
N ALA A 223 -6.70 38.22 1.98
CA ALA A 223 -7.42 39.02 0.98
C ALA A 223 -8.34 40.10 1.58
N MET A 224 -8.35 40.26 2.91
CA MET A 224 -9.26 41.18 3.60
C MET A 224 -8.63 41.83 4.83
N PRO A 225 -9.13 43.02 5.28
CA PRO A 225 -8.72 43.61 6.54
C PRO A 225 -9.11 42.73 7.74
N VAL A 226 -8.23 42.58 8.71
CA VAL A 226 -8.50 41.94 9.99
C VAL A 226 -8.50 42.93 11.14
N LYS A 227 -9.37 42.75 12.13
CA LYS A 227 -9.39 43.57 13.34
C LYS A 227 -8.40 43.07 14.37
N GLY A 228 -7.51 43.93 14.82
CA GLY A 228 -6.41 43.58 15.74
C GLY A 228 -5.30 42.84 15.01
N THR A 229 -4.53 42.06 15.74
CA THR A 229 -3.44 41.23 15.20
C THR A 229 -3.85 39.78 15.17
N VAL A 230 -3.73 39.12 14.01
CA VAL A 230 -3.93 37.67 13.87
C VAL A 230 -2.58 37.07 13.45
N VAL A 231 -2.01 36.25 14.33
CA VAL A 231 -0.84 35.43 14.06
C VAL A 231 -1.32 34.00 13.70
N ILE A 232 -0.94 33.56 12.52
CA ILE A 232 -1.29 32.20 12.02
C ILE A 232 0.02 31.42 11.95
N ALA A 233 0.08 30.27 12.60
CA ALA A 233 1.29 29.49 12.68
C ALA A 233 1.07 28.00 12.38
N TRP A 234 1.96 27.43 11.56
CA TRP A 234 2.11 25.99 11.39
C TRP A 234 3.37 25.57 12.12
N THR A 235 3.21 24.70 13.11
CA THR A 235 4.28 24.40 14.05
C THR A 235 4.88 23.02 13.81
N THR A 236 6.20 22.94 13.92
CA THR A 236 7.03 21.75 13.88
C THR A 236 7.27 21.22 15.30
N LEU A 237 7.83 20.03 15.45
CA LEU A 237 8.27 19.47 16.75
C LEU A 237 7.16 19.43 17.83
N GLU A 238 5.91 19.35 17.42
CA GLU A 238 4.78 19.30 18.38
C GLU A 238 4.77 18.01 19.19
N LEU A 239 5.17 16.88 18.59
CA LEU A 239 5.28 15.59 19.29
C LEU A 239 6.51 15.52 20.23
N LEU A 240 7.41 16.48 20.14
CA LEU A 240 8.51 16.70 21.10
C LEU A 240 8.12 17.75 22.16
N ASN A 241 7.04 17.50 22.88
CA ASN A 241 6.51 18.36 23.94
C ASN A 241 6.09 19.77 23.49
N GLY A 242 5.67 19.96 22.23
CA GLY A 242 5.13 21.21 21.74
C GLY A 242 6.19 22.30 21.54
N LYS A 243 7.43 21.94 21.20
CA LYS A 243 8.54 22.89 21.08
C LYS A 243 8.31 23.97 20.02
N GLY A 244 7.70 23.60 18.89
CA GLY A 244 7.35 24.59 17.86
C GLY A 244 6.34 25.61 18.34
N PHE A 245 5.29 25.16 19.04
CA PHE A 245 4.30 26.04 19.63
C PHE A 245 4.91 26.99 20.67
N GLU A 246 5.76 26.48 21.59
CA GLU A 246 6.47 27.30 22.58
C GLU A 246 7.31 28.40 21.89
N ALA A 247 8.04 28.07 20.84
CA ALA A 247 8.86 29.03 20.10
C ALA A 247 8.02 30.15 19.48
N VAL A 248 6.89 29.79 18.86
CA VAL A 248 5.96 30.81 18.30
C VAL A 248 5.36 31.69 19.40
N ALA A 249 4.90 31.06 20.51
CA ALA A 249 4.34 31.80 21.63
C ALA A 249 5.35 32.82 22.24
N ASN A 250 6.60 32.42 22.38
CA ASN A 250 7.66 33.27 22.91
C ASN A 250 8.04 34.40 21.96
N ARG A 251 8.07 34.15 20.67
CA ARG A 251 8.54 35.15 19.67
C ARG A 251 7.47 36.16 19.29
N TYR A 252 6.21 35.75 19.22
CA TYR A 252 5.12 36.58 18.68
C TYR A 252 4.11 37.01 19.74
N GLY A 253 4.19 36.52 20.98
CA GLY A 253 3.32 36.92 22.11
C GLY A 253 3.69 38.32 22.68
N PRO A 254 2.97 38.78 23.72
CA PRO A 254 1.88 38.08 24.39
C PRO A 254 0.60 38.02 23.55
N PHE A 255 -0.26 37.02 23.82
CA PHE A 255 -1.56 36.84 23.17
C PHE A 255 -2.71 37.02 24.16
N GLU A 256 -3.86 37.53 23.68
CA GLU A 256 -5.10 37.59 24.42
C GLU A 256 -5.96 36.31 24.22
N GLU A 257 -5.87 35.74 22.99
CA GLU A 257 -6.62 34.56 22.62
C GLU A 257 -5.73 33.60 21.82
N VAL A 258 -5.81 32.30 22.14
CA VAL A 258 -5.09 31.25 21.43
C VAL A 258 -6.08 30.17 21.00
N TYR A 259 -6.10 29.84 19.71
CA TYR A 259 -6.91 28.81 19.09
C TYR A 259 -5.99 27.73 18.52
N ARG A 260 -5.76 26.69 19.31
CA ARG A 260 -4.80 25.63 19.00
C ARG A 260 -5.54 24.35 18.56
N PHE A 261 -5.09 23.76 17.47
CA PHE A 261 -5.51 22.40 17.15
C PHE A 261 -4.86 21.40 18.10
N ASP A 262 -5.68 20.53 18.70
CA ASP A 262 -5.25 19.46 19.58
C ASP A 262 -5.68 18.09 19.02
N ARG A 263 -4.69 17.24 18.70
CA ARG A 263 -4.90 15.88 18.19
C ARG A 263 -5.57 14.96 19.19
N THR A 264 -5.48 15.28 20.48
CA THR A 264 -5.94 14.44 21.57
C THR A 264 -7.40 14.70 21.96
N LEU A 265 -8.02 15.75 21.41
CA LEU A 265 -9.45 15.89 21.50
C LEU A 265 -10.10 14.78 20.67
N GLU A 266 -10.64 13.80 21.33
CA GLU A 266 -11.31 12.65 20.73
C GLU A 266 -12.79 12.69 21.11
N ALA A 267 -13.63 12.51 20.12
CA ALA A 267 -14.97 11.97 20.26
C ALA A 267 -15.05 10.82 19.27
N GLU A 268 -15.54 9.67 19.71
CA GLU A 268 -15.90 8.63 18.75
C GLU A 268 -16.79 9.26 17.69
N ALA A 269 -16.38 9.16 16.44
CA ALA A 269 -17.17 9.56 15.32
C ALA A 269 -18.33 8.57 15.16
N ALA A 270 -19.32 8.68 16.03
CA ALA A 270 -20.56 7.94 15.88
C ALA A 270 -21.26 8.40 14.60
N GLY A 271 -21.07 7.63 13.53
CA GLY A 271 -22.11 7.53 12.50
C GLY A 271 -22.19 8.59 11.41
N GLY A 272 -21.37 9.63 11.31
CA GLY A 272 -21.53 10.61 10.22
C GLY A 272 -20.61 11.83 10.34
N PRO A 273 -20.42 12.62 9.25
CA PRO A 273 -19.79 13.93 9.34
C PRO A 273 -20.66 14.83 10.19
N GLY A 274 -20.08 15.57 11.09
CA GLY A 274 -20.98 16.45 11.79
C GLY A 274 -20.48 17.36 12.87
N GLN A 275 -19.27 17.26 13.42
CA GLN A 275 -18.98 18.17 14.54
C GLN A 275 -17.49 18.38 14.80
N VAL A 276 -17.01 19.59 14.60
CA VAL A 276 -15.71 20.04 15.14
C VAL A 276 -15.74 20.00 16.66
N LEU A 277 -14.66 19.53 17.28
CA LEU A 277 -14.52 19.42 18.72
C LEU A 277 -13.86 20.68 19.28
N ALA A 278 -14.32 21.15 20.44
CA ALA A 278 -13.69 22.25 21.15
C ALA A 278 -13.65 21.99 22.66
N SER A 279 -12.61 22.48 23.33
CA SER A 279 -12.51 22.36 24.80
C SER A 279 -13.51 23.25 25.54
N GLN A 280 -14.02 24.29 24.90
CA GLN A 280 -15.03 25.22 25.42
C GLN A 280 -15.75 25.94 24.26
N ALA A 281 -16.91 26.51 24.54
CA ALA A 281 -17.69 27.23 23.55
C ALA A 281 -16.92 28.47 23.03
N LEU A 282 -17.00 28.72 21.71
CA LEU A 282 -16.48 29.93 21.10
C LEU A 282 -17.52 31.07 21.23
N ALA A 283 -17.04 32.30 21.29
CA ALA A 283 -17.85 33.48 21.26
C ALA A 283 -17.43 34.39 20.07
N PRO A 284 -18.28 34.60 19.06
CA PRO A 284 -19.66 34.11 18.92
C PRO A 284 -19.75 32.60 18.65
N PRO A 285 -20.91 31.99 18.89
CA PRO A 285 -21.09 30.54 18.67
C PRO A 285 -20.85 30.14 17.21
N VAL A 286 -20.18 29.00 17.01
CA VAL A 286 -20.01 28.38 15.70
C VAL A 286 -21.00 27.21 15.60
N PRO A 287 -21.89 27.20 14.59
CA PRO A 287 -22.81 26.10 14.38
C PRO A 287 -22.07 24.75 14.21
N GLY A 288 -22.58 23.67 14.85
CA GLY A 288 -22.00 22.33 14.74
C GLY A 288 -20.70 22.12 15.54
N LEU A 289 -20.30 23.07 16.39
CA LEU A 289 -19.18 22.90 17.30
C LEU A 289 -19.63 22.11 18.53
N ARG A 290 -18.96 20.97 18.80
CA ARG A 290 -19.23 20.14 19.99
C ARG A 290 -18.20 20.41 21.08
N VAL A 291 -18.67 20.88 22.23
CA VAL A 291 -17.80 21.03 23.39
C VAL A 291 -17.53 19.66 24.02
N VAL A 292 -16.26 19.33 24.21
CA VAL A 292 -15.81 18.08 24.81
C VAL A 292 -14.76 18.41 25.88
N SER A 293 -14.78 17.67 26.97
CA SER A 293 -13.71 17.79 27.96
C SER A 293 -12.42 17.25 27.36
N PRO A 294 -11.27 17.96 27.49
CA PRO A 294 -9.99 17.40 27.09
C PRO A 294 -9.76 16.08 27.81
N GLY A 295 -9.47 15.02 27.09
CA GLY A 295 -9.15 13.74 27.68
C GLY A 295 -7.98 13.87 28.66
N ARG A 296 -7.93 13.03 29.70
CA ARG A 296 -6.76 12.94 30.59
C ARG A 296 -5.59 12.35 29.78
N THR A 297 -4.98 13.17 28.95
CA THR A 297 -3.73 12.80 28.32
C THR A 297 -2.64 12.87 29.38
N GLY A 298 -1.83 11.82 29.50
CA GLY A 298 -0.66 11.80 30.39
C GLY A 298 0.43 12.81 30.00
N ARG A 299 0.10 13.82 29.21
CA ARG A 299 0.99 14.95 28.92
C ARG A 299 1.22 15.73 30.20
N LYS A 300 2.48 15.86 30.60
CA LYS A 300 2.88 16.86 31.58
C LYS A 300 2.33 18.20 31.12
N PRO A 301 1.71 19.02 31.99
CA PRO A 301 1.30 20.35 31.62
C PRO A 301 2.52 21.08 31.01
N VAL A 302 2.30 21.70 29.86
CA VAL A 302 3.30 22.61 29.28
C VAL A 302 3.65 23.62 30.38
N LEU A 303 4.94 23.80 30.63
CA LEU A 303 5.40 24.76 31.64
C LEU A 303 4.70 26.11 31.41
N PRO A 304 4.32 26.85 32.49
CA PRO A 304 3.66 28.12 32.35
C PRO A 304 4.49 29.05 31.44
N ASN A 305 3.95 29.36 30.27
CA ASN A 305 4.58 30.32 29.36
C ASN A 305 4.04 31.72 29.70
N ALA A 306 4.93 32.62 30.10
CA ALA A 306 4.56 33.96 30.51
C ALA A 306 3.74 34.74 29.44
N ASN A 307 3.97 34.45 28.15
CA ASN A 307 3.24 35.06 27.05
C ASN A 307 1.83 34.50 26.85
N LEU A 308 1.48 33.40 27.54
CA LEU A 308 0.18 32.72 27.51
C LEU A 308 -0.55 32.78 28.85
N THR A 309 0.06 33.30 29.91
CA THR A 309 -0.50 33.21 31.29
C THR A 309 -1.88 33.90 31.39
N ASN A 310 -2.13 34.93 30.62
CA ASN A 310 -3.40 35.69 30.61
C ASN A 310 -4.23 35.38 29.34
N ALA A 311 -3.76 34.50 28.46
CA ALA A 311 -4.45 34.18 27.21
C ALA A 311 -5.63 33.22 27.44
N ARG A 312 -6.76 33.55 26.86
CA ARG A 312 -7.86 32.57 26.73
C ARG A 312 -7.50 31.53 25.68
N THR A 313 -7.28 30.29 26.10
CA THR A 313 -6.88 29.19 25.20
C THR A 313 -8.08 28.31 24.87
N TYR A 314 -8.32 28.13 23.56
CA TYR A 314 -9.31 27.24 22.99
C TYR A 314 -8.60 26.10 22.28
N LEU A 315 -8.87 24.87 22.66
CA LEU A 315 -8.41 23.69 21.93
C LEU A 315 -9.50 23.29 20.94
N LEU A 316 -9.10 23.10 19.69
CA LEU A 316 -9.96 22.66 18.59
C LEU A 316 -9.49 21.29 18.09
N GLY A 317 -10.41 20.41 17.70
CA GLY A 317 -10.11 19.06 17.21
C GLY A 317 -11.02 18.63 16.09
N LEU A 318 -10.61 17.61 15.36
CA LEU A 318 -11.41 16.93 14.35
C LEU A 318 -11.82 15.55 14.85
N PRO A 319 -13.09 15.17 14.74
CA PRO A 319 -13.47 13.77 14.91
C PRO A 319 -12.81 12.95 13.80
N ALA A 320 -12.31 11.79 14.14
CA ALA A 320 -11.70 10.89 13.17
C ALA A 320 -12.10 9.45 13.45
N ARG A 321 -12.28 8.68 12.38
CA ARG A 321 -12.35 7.23 12.47
C ARG A 321 -10.94 6.66 12.38
N TYR A 322 -10.69 5.55 13.06
CA TYR A 322 -9.44 4.79 13.00
C TYR A 322 -8.20 5.64 13.35
N ALA A 323 -8.33 6.48 14.37
CA ALA A 323 -7.26 7.35 14.83
C ALA A 323 -5.95 6.57 15.09
N ASN A 324 -4.80 7.15 14.73
CA ASN A 324 -3.47 6.56 14.85
C ASN A 324 -3.26 5.27 14.01
N THR A 325 -4.02 5.07 12.94
CA THR A 325 -3.80 3.98 11.97
C THR A 325 -3.36 4.55 10.61
N PRO A 326 -2.86 3.69 9.70
CA PRO A 326 -2.56 4.10 8.32
C PRO A 326 -3.76 4.64 7.54
N VAL A 327 -4.97 4.34 7.97
CA VAL A 327 -6.23 4.80 7.38
C VAL A 327 -7.02 5.70 8.33
N GLU A 328 -6.34 6.50 9.13
CA GLU A 328 -6.99 7.55 9.92
C GLU A 328 -7.85 8.42 8.99
N MET A 329 -9.15 8.54 9.27
CA MET A 329 -10.11 9.07 8.32
C MET A 329 -10.86 10.26 8.89
N VAL A 330 -10.90 11.37 8.15
CA VAL A 330 -11.66 12.59 8.49
C VAL A 330 -12.73 12.89 7.45
N ALA A 331 -13.84 13.45 7.88
CA ALA A 331 -14.86 13.91 6.96
C ALA A 331 -14.48 15.28 6.36
N VAL A 332 -14.68 15.44 5.07
CA VAL A 332 -14.42 16.72 4.37
C VAL A 332 -15.23 17.86 4.99
N ALA A 333 -16.48 17.59 5.36
CA ALA A 333 -17.37 18.58 6.00
C ALA A 333 -16.84 19.06 7.36
N ASP A 334 -16.20 18.18 8.15
CA ASP A 334 -15.64 18.56 9.44
C ASP A 334 -14.41 19.46 9.26
N VAL A 335 -13.60 19.22 8.23
CA VAL A 335 -12.46 20.07 7.88
C VAL A 335 -12.90 21.47 7.45
N GLN A 336 -13.97 21.56 6.64
CA GLN A 336 -14.58 22.82 6.25
C GLN A 336 -15.11 23.60 7.47
N GLN A 337 -15.73 22.88 8.39
CA GLN A 337 -16.23 23.48 9.63
C GLN A 337 -15.11 23.93 10.57
N LEU A 338 -13.98 23.22 10.62
CA LEU A 338 -12.80 23.66 11.37
C LEU A 338 -12.24 24.98 10.78
N ALA A 339 -12.17 25.09 9.45
CA ALA A 339 -11.78 26.34 8.80
C ALA A 339 -12.74 27.47 9.16
N GLN A 340 -14.06 27.22 9.16
CA GLN A 340 -15.07 28.20 9.57
C GLN A 340 -14.90 28.62 11.04
N ALA A 341 -14.61 27.68 11.94
CA ALA A 341 -14.37 27.97 13.35
C ALA A 341 -13.17 28.92 13.54
N TRP A 342 -12.09 28.72 12.81
CA TRP A 342 -10.93 29.63 12.84
C TRP A 342 -11.21 31.00 12.20
N LEU A 343 -12.01 31.08 11.14
CA LEU A 343 -12.45 32.38 10.59
C LEU A 343 -13.25 33.16 11.61
N VAL A 344 -14.19 32.53 12.29
CA VAL A 344 -14.95 33.16 13.40
C VAL A 344 -14.02 33.62 14.52
N ALA A 345 -13.06 32.78 14.92
CA ALA A 345 -12.04 33.11 15.91
C ALA A 345 -11.18 34.32 15.50
N ALA A 346 -10.89 34.47 14.21
CA ALA A 346 -10.20 35.63 13.66
C ALA A 346 -11.05 36.90 13.56
N GLY A 347 -12.37 36.81 13.82
CA GLY A 347 -13.31 37.94 13.71
C GLY A 347 -14.00 38.06 12.35
N ALA A 348 -13.85 37.09 11.44
CA ALA A 348 -14.44 37.07 10.11
C ALA A 348 -15.76 36.28 10.10
N LEU A 349 -16.82 36.83 10.71
CA LEU A 349 -18.04 36.12 11.09
C LEU A 349 -18.90 35.65 9.91
N THR A 350 -18.89 36.36 8.79
CA THR A 350 -19.78 36.13 7.63
C THR A 350 -19.03 35.64 6.38
N ILE A 351 -17.74 35.30 6.54
CA ILE A 351 -16.87 34.93 5.43
C ILE A 351 -16.80 33.42 5.30
N THR A 352 -16.97 32.92 4.09
CA THR A 352 -16.70 31.51 3.76
C THR A 352 -15.24 31.33 3.36
N ALA A 353 -14.63 30.25 3.81
CA ALA A 353 -13.23 29.92 3.50
C ALA A 353 -13.01 29.78 1.98
N THR A 354 -12.02 30.45 1.45
CA THR A 354 -11.60 30.39 0.05
C THR A 354 -10.37 29.51 -0.07
N LEU A 355 -10.48 28.44 -0.85
CA LEU A 355 -9.37 27.50 -1.06
C LEU A 355 -8.23 28.14 -1.85
N PRO A 356 -6.96 27.92 -1.44
CA PRO A 356 -5.81 28.26 -2.25
C PRO A 356 -5.78 27.41 -3.53
N ALA A 357 -5.14 27.90 -4.58
CA ALA A 357 -4.88 27.11 -5.77
C ALA A 357 -3.96 25.93 -5.39
N LEU A 358 -4.26 24.74 -5.91
CA LEU A 358 -3.39 23.59 -5.72
C LEU A 358 -2.06 23.83 -6.44
N PRO A 359 -0.92 23.63 -5.77
CA PRO A 359 0.36 23.70 -6.43
C PRO A 359 0.50 22.52 -7.40
N ALA A 360 1.36 22.67 -8.41
CA ALA A 360 1.81 21.52 -9.19
C ALA A 360 2.40 20.46 -8.23
N PRO A 361 2.21 19.17 -8.52
CA PRO A 361 2.83 18.12 -7.73
C PRO A 361 4.33 18.37 -7.60
N LEU A 362 4.87 18.22 -6.40
CA LEU A 362 6.32 18.30 -6.20
C LEU A 362 7.02 17.34 -7.17
N PRO A 363 8.01 17.80 -7.94
CA PRO A 363 8.71 16.93 -8.87
C PRO A 363 9.35 15.78 -8.09
N ARG A 364 8.92 14.57 -8.36
CA ARG A 364 9.63 13.36 -7.92
C ARG A 364 10.71 13.06 -8.95
N PRO A 365 11.90 12.64 -8.54
CA PRO A 365 12.88 12.13 -9.50
C PRO A 365 12.21 11.08 -10.39
N ALA A 366 12.33 11.25 -11.70
CA ALA A 366 11.83 10.24 -12.64
C ALA A 366 12.58 8.92 -12.34
N LEU A 367 11.82 7.87 -12.03
CA LEU A 367 12.41 6.54 -11.93
C LEU A 367 12.96 6.15 -13.31
N PRO A 368 14.12 5.47 -13.38
CA PRO A 368 14.62 4.94 -14.64
C PRO A 368 13.55 4.09 -15.34
N ALA A 369 13.45 4.19 -16.64
CA ALA A 369 12.53 3.35 -17.42
C ALA A 369 12.91 1.88 -17.21
N LEU A 370 11.91 1.05 -16.90
CA LEU A 370 12.11 -0.38 -16.73
C LEU A 370 12.51 -1.03 -18.06
N PRO A 371 13.47 -1.97 -18.07
CA PRO A 371 13.73 -2.84 -19.23
C PRO A 371 12.48 -3.61 -19.66
N PRO A 372 12.43 -4.20 -20.88
CA PRO A 372 11.22 -4.85 -21.40
C PRO A 372 10.64 -5.92 -20.49
N GLY A 373 11.44 -6.81 -19.90
CA GLY A 373 10.97 -7.85 -19.00
C GLY A 373 10.34 -7.29 -17.71
N PRO A 374 11.05 -6.50 -16.91
CA PRO A 374 10.47 -5.80 -15.77
C PRO A 374 9.26 -4.91 -16.10
N LYS A 375 9.21 -4.30 -17.29
CA LYS A 375 8.06 -3.52 -17.75
C LYS A 375 6.83 -4.40 -18.00
N LEU A 376 7.01 -5.58 -18.60
CA LEU A 376 5.93 -6.56 -18.79
C LEU A 376 5.40 -7.04 -17.43
N LEU A 377 6.31 -7.37 -16.50
CA LEU A 377 5.93 -7.75 -15.14
C LEU A 377 5.14 -6.64 -14.42
N ALA A 378 5.56 -5.38 -14.55
CA ALA A 378 4.82 -4.26 -13.97
C ALA A 378 3.37 -4.20 -14.50
N GLY A 379 3.17 -4.40 -15.81
CA GLY A 379 1.85 -4.46 -16.42
C GLY A 379 1.00 -5.63 -15.90
N LEU A 380 1.61 -6.80 -15.68
CA LEU A 380 0.93 -7.97 -15.08
C LEU A 380 0.56 -7.72 -13.62
N VAL A 381 1.45 -7.13 -12.84
CA VAL A 381 1.19 -6.78 -11.43
C VAL A 381 0.00 -5.83 -11.29
N GLU A 382 -0.16 -4.89 -12.21
CA GLU A 382 -1.29 -3.95 -12.20
C GLU A 382 -2.66 -4.61 -12.49
N GLN A 383 -2.67 -5.86 -12.99
CA GLN A 383 -3.92 -6.62 -13.16
C GLN A 383 -4.32 -7.29 -11.84
N TYR A 384 -5.55 -7.06 -11.40
CA TYR A 384 -6.10 -7.70 -10.22
C TYR A 384 -6.76 -9.02 -10.60
N GLY A 385 -6.46 -10.09 -9.87
CA GLY A 385 -6.95 -11.43 -10.17
C GLY A 385 -6.92 -12.31 -8.92
N VAL A 386 -7.80 -12.03 -7.95
CA VAL A 386 -8.00 -12.95 -6.81
C VAL A 386 -8.55 -14.26 -7.34
N SER A 387 -8.20 -15.39 -6.72
CA SER A 387 -8.67 -16.72 -7.11
C SER A 387 -10.18 -16.73 -7.42
N THR A 388 -10.54 -17.23 -8.59
CA THR A 388 -11.87 -17.22 -9.23
C THR A 388 -12.27 -15.89 -9.93
N ALA A 389 -11.38 -14.92 -9.99
CA ALA A 389 -11.60 -13.63 -10.67
C ALA A 389 -10.38 -13.22 -11.53
N GLU A 390 -9.74 -14.18 -12.21
CA GLU A 390 -8.49 -14.02 -12.97
C GLU A 390 -8.67 -13.40 -14.36
N GLU A 391 -9.90 -13.10 -14.78
CA GLU A 391 -10.20 -12.60 -16.13
C GLU A 391 -9.33 -11.41 -16.57
N PRO A 392 -9.08 -10.38 -15.74
CA PRO A 392 -8.24 -9.25 -16.15
C PRO A 392 -6.80 -9.67 -16.47
N VAL A 393 -6.26 -10.63 -15.72
CA VAL A 393 -4.90 -11.18 -15.93
C VAL A 393 -4.87 -12.00 -17.22
N ARG A 394 -5.84 -12.87 -17.42
CA ARG A 394 -5.98 -13.69 -18.64
C ARG A 394 -6.06 -12.84 -19.88
N GLU A 395 -6.88 -11.77 -19.85
CA GLU A 395 -6.99 -10.84 -20.96
C GLU A 395 -5.69 -10.08 -21.24
N PHE A 396 -4.99 -9.67 -20.18
CA PHE A 396 -3.70 -9.00 -20.34
C PHE A 396 -2.69 -9.96 -21.00
N ILE A 397 -2.56 -11.20 -20.52
CA ILE A 397 -1.67 -12.22 -21.08
C ILE A 397 -2.00 -12.46 -22.56
N ALA A 398 -3.27 -12.67 -22.89
CA ALA A 398 -3.71 -12.91 -24.25
C ALA A 398 -3.31 -11.76 -25.22
N LYS A 399 -3.35 -10.51 -24.76
CA LYS A 399 -2.92 -9.32 -25.52
C LYS A 399 -1.40 -9.22 -25.73
N GLN A 400 -0.59 -9.88 -24.90
CA GLN A 400 0.88 -9.89 -24.97
C GLN A 400 1.43 -11.04 -25.80
N LEU A 401 0.61 -12.00 -26.20
CA LEU A 401 1.03 -13.14 -26.99
C LEU A 401 1.49 -12.74 -28.40
N PRO A 402 2.49 -13.44 -28.97
CA PRO A 402 2.94 -13.18 -30.33
C PRO A 402 1.82 -13.46 -31.34
N THR A 403 1.91 -12.82 -32.52
CA THR A 403 0.86 -12.86 -33.58
C THR A 403 0.56 -14.24 -34.14
N TRP A 404 1.50 -15.19 -34.02
CA TRP A 404 1.30 -16.58 -34.44
C TRP A 404 0.52 -17.41 -33.41
N ALA A 405 0.45 -16.98 -32.15
CA ALA A 405 -0.19 -17.71 -31.07
C ALA A 405 -1.71 -17.83 -31.27
N ARG A 406 -2.25 -18.94 -30.92
CA ARG A 406 -3.70 -19.22 -30.93
C ARG A 406 -4.08 -19.79 -29.57
N PRO A 407 -4.25 -18.93 -28.56
CA PRO A 407 -4.62 -19.39 -27.22
C PRO A 407 -6.08 -19.82 -27.17
N GLU A 408 -6.38 -20.73 -26.26
CA GLU A 408 -7.74 -21.18 -25.93
C GLU A 408 -8.00 -20.95 -24.43
N THR A 409 -9.22 -20.55 -24.10
CA THR A 409 -9.68 -20.51 -22.70
C THR A 409 -10.54 -21.74 -22.46
N ASP A 410 -10.16 -22.55 -21.49
CA ASP A 410 -10.91 -23.75 -21.14
C ASP A 410 -12.08 -23.46 -20.16
N GLN A 411 -12.83 -24.49 -19.78
CA GLN A 411 -13.99 -24.37 -18.90
C GLN A 411 -13.64 -23.99 -17.45
N ALA A 412 -12.42 -24.25 -17.03
CA ALA A 412 -11.92 -23.80 -15.72
C ALA A 412 -11.42 -22.35 -15.75
N GLY A 413 -11.35 -21.72 -16.94
CA GLY A 413 -10.83 -20.38 -17.11
C GLY A 413 -9.31 -20.31 -17.35
N ASN A 414 -8.62 -21.46 -17.45
CA ASN A 414 -7.20 -21.46 -17.82
C ASN A 414 -7.01 -20.91 -19.22
N LEU A 415 -5.94 -20.15 -19.43
CA LEU A 415 -5.48 -19.81 -20.77
C LEU A 415 -4.44 -20.83 -21.21
N THR A 416 -4.67 -21.50 -22.35
CA THR A 416 -3.75 -22.52 -22.86
C THR A 416 -3.23 -22.14 -24.25
N LEU A 417 -1.96 -22.44 -24.52
CA LEU A 417 -1.33 -22.23 -25.81
C LEU A 417 -0.49 -23.44 -26.18
N SER A 418 -0.93 -24.19 -27.20
CA SER A 418 -0.18 -25.34 -27.74
C SER A 418 0.52 -24.98 -29.03
N PHE A 419 1.81 -25.41 -29.18
CA PHE A 419 2.64 -25.10 -30.33
C PHE A 419 3.76 -26.14 -30.49
N GLY A 420 4.45 -26.12 -31.63
CA GLY A 420 5.47 -27.12 -31.98
C GLY A 420 4.88 -28.48 -32.31
N GLN A 421 5.72 -29.40 -32.77
CA GLN A 421 5.35 -30.77 -33.13
C GLN A 421 6.46 -31.75 -32.76
N GLY A 422 6.11 -32.99 -32.38
CA GLY A 422 7.09 -33.99 -32.03
C GLY A 422 6.53 -35.05 -31.09
N PRO A 423 7.30 -36.10 -30.81
CA PRO A 423 6.87 -37.23 -30.00
C PRO A 423 6.81 -36.93 -28.49
N GLN A 424 7.55 -35.92 -28.03
CA GLN A 424 7.51 -35.45 -26.65
C GLN A 424 6.54 -34.32 -26.48
N HIS A 425 5.84 -34.28 -25.39
CA HIS A 425 4.94 -33.23 -25.02
C HIS A 425 5.37 -32.60 -23.70
N LEU A 426 5.91 -31.39 -23.75
CA LEU A 426 6.32 -30.59 -22.61
C LEU A 426 5.18 -29.69 -22.20
N VAL A 427 4.81 -29.70 -20.91
CA VAL A 427 3.79 -28.80 -20.37
C VAL A 427 4.46 -27.87 -19.37
N PHE A 428 4.17 -26.57 -19.50
CA PHE A 428 4.62 -25.54 -18.55
C PHE A 428 3.38 -24.87 -17.96
N VAL A 429 3.33 -24.70 -16.65
CA VAL A 429 2.18 -24.16 -15.94
C VAL A 429 2.63 -23.02 -15.04
N ALA A 430 1.94 -21.90 -15.06
CA ALA A 430 2.12 -20.75 -14.15
C ALA A 430 0.74 -20.21 -13.76
N HIS A 431 0.49 -19.92 -12.50
CA HIS A 431 -0.84 -19.50 -12.09
C HIS A 431 -1.11 -18.01 -12.25
N MET A 432 -2.36 -17.67 -12.59
CA MET A 432 -2.82 -16.29 -12.80
C MET A 432 -3.39 -15.66 -11.54
N ASP A 433 -3.83 -16.44 -10.57
CA ASP A 433 -4.45 -15.89 -9.38
C ASP A 433 -3.46 -15.35 -8.36
N GLU A 434 -3.99 -14.69 -7.37
CA GLU A 434 -3.26 -14.10 -6.25
C GLU A 434 -4.13 -14.14 -4.99
N VAL A 435 -3.48 -14.16 -3.83
CA VAL A 435 -4.15 -14.07 -2.54
C VAL A 435 -4.94 -12.76 -2.40
N GLY A 436 -6.15 -12.85 -1.88
CA GLY A 436 -7.01 -11.70 -1.65
C GLY A 436 -8.30 -12.06 -0.93
N PHE A 437 -9.32 -11.23 -1.04
CA PHE A 437 -10.58 -11.44 -0.35
C PHE A 437 -11.76 -11.43 -1.31
N VAL A 438 -12.84 -12.08 -0.89
CA VAL A 438 -14.16 -11.98 -1.52
C VAL A 438 -15.17 -11.46 -0.51
N VAL A 439 -16.14 -10.68 -0.97
CA VAL A 439 -17.26 -10.24 -0.13
C VAL A 439 -18.12 -11.45 0.23
N ASP A 440 -18.16 -11.80 1.50
CA ASP A 440 -18.94 -12.90 2.06
C ASP A 440 -20.36 -12.46 2.43
N SER A 441 -20.49 -11.27 3.02
CA SER A 441 -21.79 -10.69 3.34
C SER A 441 -21.72 -9.16 3.42
N ILE A 442 -22.88 -8.51 3.34
CA ILE A 442 -23.03 -7.06 3.45
C ILE A 442 -23.89 -6.75 4.67
N ARG A 443 -23.33 -6.00 5.64
CA ARG A 443 -24.04 -5.59 6.84
C ARG A 443 -25.11 -4.54 6.55
N PRO A 444 -26.15 -4.40 7.38
CA PRO A 444 -27.18 -3.37 7.20
C PRO A 444 -26.63 -1.94 7.10
N ASP A 445 -25.50 -1.66 7.74
CA ASP A 445 -24.80 -0.36 7.73
C ASP A 445 -23.84 -0.17 6.53
N GLY A 446 -23.89 -1.08 5.55
CA GLY A 446 -23.10 -1.01 4.32
C GLY A 446 -21.68 -1.53 4.42
N ARG A 447 -21.23 -1.98 5.60
CA ARG A 447 -19.93 -2.64 5.76
C ARG A 447 -19.90 -4.00 5.10
N LEU A 448 -18.76 -4.35 4.52
CA LEU A 448 -18.54 -5.61 3.82
C LEU A 448 -17.77 -6.57 4.72
N VAL A 449 -18.30 -7.74 4.97
CA VAL A 449 -17.59 -8.84 5.64
C VAL A 449 -16.85 -9.64 4.58
N LEU A 450 -15.60 -9.99 4.84
CA LEU A 450 -14.70 -10.56 3.85
C LEU A 450 -14.24 -11.96 4.24
N SER A 451 -14.15 -12.86 3.25
CA SER A 451 -13.49 -14.16 3.35
C SER A 451 -12.17 -14.14 2.59
N LEU A 452 -11.11 -14.65 3.20
CA LEU A 452 -9.79 -14.79 2.58
C LEU A 452 -9.81 -15.89 1.52
N LYS A 453 -9.15 -15.66 0.40
CA LYS A 453 -8.83 -16.61 -0.67
C LYS A 453 -7.32 -16.76 -0.73
N GLY A 454 -6.83 -18.00 -0.62
CA GLY A 454 -5.40 -18.30 -0.47
C GLY A 454 -4.89 -18.19 0.97
N GLY A 455 -3.59 -18.39 1.16
CA GLY A 455 -2.94 -18.38 2.47
C GLY A 455 -2.27 -17.03 2.75
N ALA A 456 -2.69 -16.28 3.79
CA ALA A 456 -2.03 -15.06 4.20
C ALA A 456 -2.22 -14.77 5.68
N PHE A 457 -1.40 -13.89 6.23
CA PHE A 457 -1.62 -13.36 7.57
C PHE A 457 -2.65 -12.23 7.56
N PRO A 458 -3.87 -12.43 8.10
CA PRO A 458 -4.94 -11.43 8.02
C PRO A 458 -4.58 -10.06 8.61
N TRP A 459 -3.73 -10.01 9.63
CA TRP A 459 -3.33 -8.75 10.27
C TRP A 459 -2.47 -7.84 9.38
N LEU A 460 -1.86 -8.37 8.30
CA LEU A 460 -1.13 -7.55 7.33
C LEU A 460 -2.06 -6.71 6.44
N TRP A 461 -3.35 -7.04 6.41
CA TRP A 461 -4.36 -6.31 5.63
C TRP A 461 -5.10 -5.28 6.48
N GLU A 462 -5.02 -5.42 7.81
CA GLU A 462 -5.70 -4.57 8.77
C GLU A 462 -5.28 -3.10 8.65
N ALA A 463 -6.26 -2.19 8.64
CA ALA A 463 -6.05 -0.75 8.57
C ALA A 463 -5.24 -0.31 7.33
N GLN A 464 -5.47 -0.95 6.19
CA GLN A 464 -4.84 -0.63 4.92
C GLN A 464 -5.83 -0.09 3.89
N PRO A 465 -5.38 0.70 2.90
CA PRO A 465 -6.19 1.03 1.73
C PRO A 465 -6.66 -0.23 1.01
N ALA A 466 -7.89 -0.20 0.49
CA ALA A 466 -8.49 -1.30 -0.24
C ALA A 466 -9.09 -0.83 -1.58
N LEU A 467 -9.27 -1.78 -2.49
CA LEU A 467 -10.05 -1.64 -3.71
C LEU A 467 -11.07 -2.76 -3.79
N LEU A 468 -12.29 -2.41 -4.15
CA LEU A 468 -13.36 -3.37 -4.48
C LEU A 468 -13.38 -3.57 -5.99
N HIS A 469 -13.28 -4.81 -6.43
CA HIS A 469 -13.34 -5.21 -7.83
C HIS A 469 -14.65 -5.96 -8.07
N SER A 470 -15.65 -5.26 -8.61
CA SER A 470 -16.94 -5.86 -8.95
C SER A 470 -16.98 -6.17 -10.44
N PRO A 471 -17.44 -7.35 -10.88
CA PRO A 471 -17.48 -7.72 -12.28
C PRO A 471 -18.21 -6.68 -13.15
N GLY A 472 -17.55 -6.22 -14.21
CA GLY A 472 -18.09 -5.23 -15.15
C GLY A 472 -18.24 -3.82 -14.59
N GLN A 473 -17.66 -3.51 -13.44
CA GLN A 473 -17.68 -2.18 -12.82
C GLN A 473 -16.27 -1.60 -12.69
N THR A 474 -16.20 -0.29 -12.52
CA THR A 474 -14.94 0.38 -12.15
C THR A 474 -14.60 0.08 -10.68
N ASP A 475 -13.33 -0.13 -10.39
CA ASP A 475 -12.84 -0.35 -9.04
C ASP A 475 -13.22 0.79 -8.09
N LEU A 476 -13.72 0.43 -6.91
CA LEU A 476 -14.13 1.39 -5.90
C LEU A 476 -13.12 1.46 -4.75
N PRO A 477 -12.66 2.68 -4.39
CA PRO A 477 -11.81 2.86 -3.23
C PRO A 477 -12.53 2.48 -1.92
N ALA A 478 -11.79 1.79 -1.06
CA ALA A 478 -12.24 1.36 0.25
C ALA A 478 -11.06 1.34 1.24
N ILE A 479 -11.31 0.90 2.44
CA ILE A 479 -10.28 0.54 3.42
C ILE A 479 -10.62 -0.81 4.03
N PHE A 480 -9.59 -1.58 4.38
CA PHE A 480 -9.70 -2.64 5.37
C PHE A 480 -9.80 -2.00 6.74
N GLU A 481 -10.86 -2.28 7.48
CA GLU A 481 -11.06 -1.68 8.79
C GLU A 481 -10.09 -2.30 9.82
N PRO A 482 -9.60 -1.53 10.79
CA PRO A 482 -8.90 -2.10 11.93
C PRO A 482 -9.85 -2.92 12.80
N ARG A 483 -9.31 -3.91 13.50
CA ARG A 483 -10.10 -4.74 14.44
C ARG A 483 -10.79 -3.88 15.49
N PRO A 484 -11.91 -4.31 16.06
CA PRO A 484 -12.49 -3.66 17.23
C PRO A 484 -11.46 -3.52 18.35
N ASN A 485 -11.47 -2.39 19.05
CA ASN A 485 -10.55 -2.09 20.17
C ASN A 485 -9.05 -2.12 19.82
N TYR A 486 -8.69 -1.86 18.56
CA TYR A 486 -7.30 -1.86 18.08
C TYR A 486 -6.36 -0.97 18.92
N GLN A 487 -6.86 0.10 19.52
CA GLN A 487 -6.07 0.99 20.38
C GLN A 487 -5.64 0.32 21.69
N GLN A 488 -6.36 -0.71 22.15
CA GLN A 488 -6.13 -1.44 23.39
C GLN A 488 -5.64 -2.88 23.14
N ALA A 489 -5.51 -3.29 21.89
CA ALA A 489 -5.11 -4.64 21.53
C ALA A 489 -3.70 -4.95 22.02
N THR A 490 -3.54 -6.05 22.76
CA THR A 490 -2.27 -6.49 23.34
C THR A 490 -1.65 -7.67 22.58
N LYS A 491 -2.36 -8.27 21.63
CA LYS A 491 -1.92 -9.45 20.86
C LYS A 491 -2.13 -9.26 19.37
N SER A 492 -1.22 -9.80 18.59
CA SER A 492 -1.32 -9.83 17.11
C SER A 492 -2.41 -10.77 16.60
N ALA A 493 -2.86 -11.76 17.41
CA ALA A 493 -3.88 -12.71 16.99
C ALA A 493 -5.16 -12.00 16.49
N PHE A 494 -5.42 -12.14 15.20
CA PHE A 494 -6.60 -11.60 14.54
C PHE A 494 -7.70 -12.66 14.55
N THR A 495 -8.62 -12.56 15.49
CA THR A 495 -9.75 -13.49 15.63
C THR A 495 -11.07 -12.95 15.10
N ALA A 496 -11.11 -11.67 14.72
CA ALA A 496 -12.30 -11.02 14.18
C ALA A 496 -12.43 -11.23 12.67
N ALA A 497 -13.66 -11.22 12.16
CA ALA A 497 -13.88 -11.14 10.72
C ALA A 497 -13.29 -9.85 10.16
N ILE A 498 -12.54 -9.95 9.06
CA ILE A 498 -12.04 -8.79 8.34
C ILE A 498 -13.22 -8.08 7.69
N THR A 499 -13.27 -6.76 7.82
CA THR A 499 -14.30 -5.93 7.20
C THR A 499 -13.67 -4.86 6.32
N ALA A 500 -14.41 -4.44 5.27
CA ALA A 500 -14.06 -3.29 4.47
C ALA A 500 -15.15 -2.22 4.55
N PHE A 501 -14.71 -0.95 4.50
CA PHE A 501 -15.58 0.21 4.43
C PHE A 501 -15.31 0.99 3.14
N ALA A 502 -16.36 1.14 2.31
CA ALA A 502 -16.32 1.88 1.05
C ALA A 502 -17.23 3.12 1.03
N GLY A 503 -17.67 3.55 2.21
CA GLY A 503 -18.51 4.76 2.35
C GLY A 503 -20.01 4.53 2.16
N PHE A 504 -20.47 3.31 2.00
CA PHE A 504 -21.90 3.00 1.91
C PHE A 504 -22.60 3.20 3.25
N ALA A 505 -23.80 3.75 3.22
CA ALA A 505 -24.64 3.95 4.40
C ALA A 505 -25.61 2.78 4.65
N SER A 506 -25.77 1.87 3.69
CA SER A 506 -26.65 0.71 3.80
C SER A 506 -26.23 -0.41 2.84
N ALA A 507 -26.72 -1.63 3.11
CA ALA A 507 -26.56 -2.77 2.22
C ALA A 507 -27.13 -2.50 0.82
N GLN A 508 -28.27 -1.82 0.73
CA GLN A 508 -28.92 -1.46 -0.53
C GLN A 508 -28.02 -0.54 -1.36
N GLN A 509 -27.36 0.43 -0.72
CA GLN A 509 -26.42 1.32 -1.40
C GLN A 509 -25.20 0.57 -1.94
N ALA A 510 -24.65 -0.35 -1.18
CA ALA A 510 -23.55 -1.19 -1.63
C ALA A 510 -23.96 -2.05 -2.84
N GLN A 511 -25.13 -2.69 -2.78
CA GLN A 511 -25.66 -3.49 -3.88
C GLN A 511 -25.94 -2.65 -5.13
N ALA A 512 -26.50 -1.44 -4.96
CA ALA A 512 -26.74 -0.51 -6.06
C ALA A 512 -25.43 -0.03 -6.73
N ALA A 513 -24.33 0.06 -5.96
CA ALA A 513 -22.99 0.36 -6.46
C ALA A 513 -22.31 -0.84 -7.15
N GLY A 514 -22.99 -1.98 -7.31
CA GLY A 514 -22.49 -3.15 -8.00
C GLY A 514 -21.80 -4.20 -7.11
N VAL A 515 -21.77 -4.00 -5.79
CA VAL A 515 -21.20 -5.01 -4.88
C VAL A 515 -22.06 -6.27 -4.86
N ARG A 516 -21.43 -7.43 -5.06
CA ARG A 516 -22.09 -8.74 -5.09
C ARG A 516 -21.38 -9.70 -4.15
N VAL A 517 -22.16 -10.35 -3.28
CA VAL A 517 -21.66 -11.42 -2.42
C VAL A 517 -21.16 -12.60 -3.28
N GLY A 518 -20.02 -13.14 -2.93
CA GLY A 518 -19.40 -14.28 -3.60
C GLY A 518 -18.64 -13.95 -4.90
N SER A 519 -18.75 -12.71 -5.45
CA SER A 519 -18.09 -12.36 -6.71
C SER A 519 -17.35 -11.00 -6.70
N THR A 520 -17.71 -10.07 -5.82
CA THR A 520 -16.88 -8.87 -5.62
C THR A 520 -15.65 -9.24 -4.82
N THR A 521 -14.46 -9.02 -5.38
CA THR A 521 -13.19 -9.26 -4.70
C THR A 521 -12.64 -7.97 -4.10
N VAL A 522 -11.78 -8.11 -3.08
CA VAL A 522 -11.21 -6.98 -2.34
C VAL A 522 -9.72 -7.20 -2.16
N THR A 523 -8.94 -6.22 -2.58
CA THR A 523 -7.47 -6.27 -2.46
C THR A 523 -6.90 -4.92 -2.02
N MET A 524 -5.60 -4.87 -1.70
CA MET A 524 -4.88 -3.59 -1.57
C MET A 524 -4.50 -3.06 -2.95
N PRO A 525 -4.45 -1.72 -3.15
CA PRO A 525 -3.80 -1.12 -4.30
C PRO A 525 -2.36 -1.58 -4.43
N LYS A 526 -1.93 -1.98 -5.64
CA LYS A 526 -0.58 -2.49 -5.88
C LYS A 526 0.09 -1.82 -7.08
N GLN A 527 1.41 -1.80 -7.04
CA GLN A 527 2.28 -1.33 -8.11
C GLN A 527 3.65 -1.98 -7.93
N LEU A 528 4.33 -2.34 -9.02
CA LEU A 528 5.72 -2.79 -8.96
C LEU A 528 6.64 -1.64 -8.56
N ARG A 529 7.33 -1.76 -7.44
CA ARG A 529 8.23 -0.75 -6.89
C ARG A 529 9.66 -1.25 -6.91
N THR A 530 10.56 -0.53 -7.55
CA THR A 530 11.98 -0.88 -7.55
C THR A 530 12.60 -0.69 -6.16
N LEU A 531 13.37 -1.67 -5.71
CA LEU A 531 14.22 -1.63 -4.53
C LEU A 531 15.68 -1.66 -4.99
N GLY A 532 16.35 -0.53 -4.97
CA GLY A 532 17.65 -0.40 -5.60
C GLY A 532 17.62 -0.72 -7.11
N PRO A 533 18.77 -1.08 -7.71
CA PRO A 533 18.85 -1.26 -9.16
C PRO A 533 18.40 -2.63 -9.68
N GLN A 534 18.37 -3.67 -8.83
CA GLN A 534 18.21 -5.06 -9.25
C GLN A 534 16.94 -5.72 -8.73
N ARG A 535 16.31 -5.17 -7.69
CA ARG A 535 15.16 -5.79 -7.03
C ARG A 535 13.89 -4.96 -7.18
N ALA A 536 12.76 -5.63 -7.01
CA ALA A 536 11.48 -4.97 -6.93
C ALA A 536 10.59 -5.64 -5.90
N ALA A 537 9.61 -4.88 -5.41
CA ALA A 537 8.57 -5.36 -4.53
C ALA A 537 7.19 -5.08 -5.09
N ALA A 538 6.28 -6.00 -4.90
CA ALA A 538 4.85 -5.83 -5.13
C ALA A 538 4.09 -6.96 -4.41
N ARG A 539 2.80 -6.79 -4.22
CA ARG A 539 1.88 -7.88 -3.90
C ARG A 539 1.54 -8.65 -5.17
N GLY A 540 1.44 -9.97 -5.09
CA GLY A 540 1.06 -10.85 -6.20
C GLY A 540 2.18 -11.01 -7.24
N LEU A 541 3.46 -10.93 -6.83
CA LEU A 541 4.56 -11.44 -7.66
C LEU A 541 4.44 -12.95 -7.82
N ASP A 542 3.93 -13.60 -6.83
CA ASP A 542 3.43 -14.97 -6.82
C ASP A 542 2.07 -15.06 -7.54
N ASP A 543 1.93 -15.67 -8.75
CA ASP A 543 3.03 -16.05 -9.65
C ASP A 543 3.00 -15.23 -10.96
N ARG A 544 2.83 -13.91 -10.86
CA ARG A 544 2.95 -12.99 -12.03
C ARG A 544 4.33 -13.08 -12.66
N VAL A 545 5.37 -13.46 -11.89
CA VAL A 545 6.73 -13.63 -12.42
C VAL A 545 6.79 -14.83 -13.34
N GLY A 546 6.19 -15.97 -12.98
CA GLY A 546 6.08 -17.13 -13.85
C GLY A 546 5.24 -16.85 -15.09
N CYS A 547 4.11 -16.14 -14.93
CA CYS A 547 3.32 -15.68 -16.06
C CYS A 547 4.14 -14.83 -17.05
N ALA A 548 4.95 -13.89 -16.53
CA ALA A 548 5.84 -13.07 -17.35
C ALA A 548 6.94 -13.90 -17.99
N ALA A 549 7.53 -14.87 -17.27
CA ALA A 549 8.59 -15.72 -17.77
C ALA A 549 8.12 -16.58 -18.95
N LEU A 550 6.91 -17.15 -18.87
CA LEU A 550 6.29 -17.85 -20.00
C LEU A 550 6.14 -16.93 -21.23
N LEU A 551 5.59 -15.73 -21.06
CA LEU A 551 5.44 -14.76 -22.16
C LEU A 551 6.78 -14.36 -22.77
N LEU A 552 7.80 -14.08 -21.93
CA LEU A 552 9.12 -13.66 -22.40
C LEU A 552 9.85 -14.80 -23.15
N SER A 553 9.66 -16.04 -22.76
CA SER A 553 10.26 -17.20 -23.42
C SER A 553 9.72 -17.44 -24.83
N LEU A 554 8.55 -16.87 -25.19
CA LEU A 554 7.97 -16.90 -26.54
C LEU A 554 8.56 -15.83 -27.44
N GLN A 555 9.30 -14.85 -26.92
CA GLN A 555 9.93 -13.83 -27.74
C GLN A 555 11.01 -14.46 -28.63
N HIS A 556 10.94 -14.16 -29.93
CA HIS A 556 11.86 -14.69 -30.95
C HIS A 556 11.79 -16.22 -31.15
N LEU A 557 10.77 -16.91 -30.59
CA LEU A 557 10.55 -18.33 -30.81
C LEU A 557 9.92 -18.57 -32.19
N ASP A 558 10.49 -19.50 -32.94
CA ASP A 558 9.89 -20.05 -34.15
C ASP A 558 9.28 -21.42 -33.83
N PRO A 559 7.95 -21.52 -33.66
CA PRO A 559 7.31 -22.77 -33.25
C PRO A 559 7.47 -23.91 -34.26
N ALA A 560 7.74 -23.60 -35.57
CA ALA A 560 7.95 -24.62 -36.60
C ALA A 560 9.29 -25.36 -36.46
N LYS A 561 10.24 -24.81 -35.70
CA LYS A 561 11.57 -25.39 -35.49
C LYS A 561 11.64 -26.26 -34.22
N LEU A 562 10.58 -26.36 -33.46
CA LEU A 562 10.58 -27.11 -32.21
C LEU A 562 10.55 -28.62 -32.48
N PRO A 563 11.40 -29.41 -31.78
CA PRO A 563 11.46 -30.87 -31.91
C PRO A 563 10.41 -31.59 -31.07
N CYS A 564 9.61 -30.86 -30.33
CA CYS A 564 8.62 -31.37 -29.38
C CYS A 564 7.33 -30.54 -29.47
N ARG A 565 6.24 -31.13 -29.03
CA ARG A 565 5.00 -30.38 -28.75
C ARG A 565 5.14 -29.71 -27.38
N VAL A 566 4.69 -28.47 -27.28
CA VAL A 566 4.70 -27.67 -26.05
C VAL A 566 3.30 -27.16 -25.77
N THR A 567 2.88 -27.21 -24.52
CA THR A 567 1.66 -26.54 -24.06
C THR A 567 1.99 -25.65 -22.88
N TYR A 568 1.72 -24.35 -23.03
CA TYR A 568 1.71 -23.41 -21.91
C TYR A 568 0.31 -23.32 -21.33
N VAL A 569 0.23 -23.34 -20.01
CA VAL A 569 -1.01 -23.20 -19.25
C VAL A 569 -0.82 -22.06 -18.26
N TRP A 570 -1.58 -21.02 -18.40
CA TRP A 570 -1.77 -20.02 -17.35
C TRP A 570 -3.01 -20.45 -16.56
N SER A 571 -2.79 -21.04 -15.38
CA SER A 571 -3.81 -21.70 -14.58
C SER A 571 -4.59 -20.73 -13.69
N THR A 572 -5.77 -21.16 -13.26
CA THR A 572 -6.65 -20.44 -12.34
C THR A 572 -6.74 -21.18 -11.00
N GLY A 573 -7.00 -20.45 -9.90
CA GLY A 573 -7.34 -21.03 -8.60
C GLY A 573 -6.28 -21.93 -8.00
N GLU A 574 -5.01 -21.65 -8.23
CA GLU A 574 -3.88 -22.35 -7.61
C GLU A 574 -3.92 -22.20 -6.10
N GLU A 575 -4.03 -20.97 -5.62
CA GLU A 575 -4.02 -20.53 -4.23
C GLU A 575 -5.14 -21.12 -3.35
N ILE A 576 -6.17 -21.67 -3.98
CA ILE A 576 -7.33 -22.29 -3.32
C ILE A 576 -7.46 -23.78 -3.59
N GLY A 577 -6.37 -24.42 -4.01
CA GLY A 577 -6.28 -25.87 -4.15
C GLY A 577 -6.09 -26.37 -5.58
N LEU A 578 -5.27 -25.72 -6.40
CA LEU A 578 -4.79 -26.18 -7.72
C LEU A 578 -5.93 -26.46 -8.73
N LEU A 579 -7.04 -25.70 -8.66
CA LEU A 579 -8.29 -26.04 -9.37
C LEU A 579 -8.10 -26.04 -10.90
N GLY A 580 -7.39 -25.05 -11.44
CA GLY A 580 -7.14 -24.93 -12.86
C GLY A 580 -6.23 -26.03 -13.38
N SER A 581 -5.15 -26.32 -12.68
CA SER A 581 -4.22 -27.37 -13.07
C SER A 581 -4.81 -28.77 -12.97
N ALA A 582 -5.69 -29.03 -12.00
CA ALA A 582 -6.44 -30.27 -11.92
C ALA A 582 -7.28 -30.50 -13.18
N PHE A 583 -7.91 -29.44 -13.70
CA PHE A 583 -8.65 -29.49 -14.96
C PHE A 583 -7.73 -29.67 -16.18
N ALA A 584 -6.61 -28.93 -16.24
CA ALA A 584 -5.64 -29.02 -17.32
C ALA A 584 -4.98 -30.40 -17.39
N ALA A 585 -4.59 -31.00 -16.25
CA ALA A 585 -3.99 -32.32 -16.17
C ALA A 585 -4.89 -33.44 -16.73
N GLN A 586 -6.21 -33.35 -16.53
CA GLN A 586 -7.17 -34.31 -17.13
C GLN A 586 -7.16 -34.27 -18.66
N ARG A 587 -6.87 -33.13 -19.27
CA ARG A 587 -6.86 -32.91 -20.73
C ARG A 587 -5.49 -33.18 -21.36
N LEU A 588 -4.42 -33.07 -20.60
CA LEU A 588 -3.03 -33.18 -21.05
C LEU A 588 -2.35 -34.46 -20.56
N ARG A 589 -3.11 -35.56 -20.47
CA ARG A 589 -2.63 -36.87 -19.96
C ARG A 589 -1.50 -37.48 -20.80
N ASP A 590 -1.29 -37.00 -22.00
CA ASP A 590 -0.21 -37.40 -22.90
C ASP A 590 1.07 -36.59 -22.73
N ALA A 591 1.13 -35.70 -21.75
CA ALA A 591 2.33 -34.96 -21.40
C ALA A 591 3.46 -35.93 -20.98
N THR A 592 4.67 -35.64 -21.47
CA THR A 592 5.87 -36.42 -21.14
C THR A 592 6.45 -35.97 -19.78
N VAL A 593 6.41 -34.64 -19.54
CA VAL A 593 6.86 -34.00 -18.30
C VAL A 593 6.10 -32.69 -18.14
N VAL A 594 5.84 -32.30 -16.89
CA VAL A 594 5.33 -30.97 -16.54
C VAL A 594 6.40 -30.19 -15.79
N TYR A 595 6.54 -28.92 -16.17
CA TYR A 595 7.37 -27.91 -15.52
C TYR A 595 6.44 -26.84 -14.94
N PRO A 596 5.96 -27.01 -13.70
CA PRO A 596 5.25 -25.94 -13.04
C PRO A 596 6.23 -24.83 -12.68
N ILE A 597 5.77 -23.57 -12.84
CA ILE A 597 6.53 -22.38 -12.51
C ILE A 597 5.82 -21.73 -11.35
N ASP A 598 6.57 -21.32 -10.34
CA ASP A 598 5.99 -20.78 -9.13
C ASP A 598 7.09 -20.16 -8.24
N THR A 599 6.73 -19.36 -7.26
CA THR A 599 7.64 -18.75 -6.30
C THR A 599 8.35 -19.81 -5.45
N PHE A 600 9.68 -19.84 -5.44
CA PHE A 600 10.42 -20.50 -4.37
C PHE A 600 10.48 -19.59 -3.16
N VAL A 601 9.75 -19.90 -2.10
CA VAL A 601 9.78 -19.12 -0.86
C VAL A 601 11.17 -19.21 -0.24
N SER A 602 11.95 -18.12 -0.35
CA SER A 602 13.32 -18.10 0.16
C SER A 602 13.39 -17.63 1.61
N SER A 603 14.16 -18.36 2.40
CA SER A 603 14.45 -17.99 3.79
C SER A 603 15.74 -17.16 3.95
N ASP A 604 16.18 -16.44 2.92
CA ASP A 604 17.35 -15.57 2.99
C ASP A 604 17.05 -14.18 3.64
N ALA A 605 15.84 -13.99 4.13
CA ALA A 605 15.43 -12.80 4.87
C ALA A 605 15.90 -12.83 6.33
N PRO A 606 16.12 -11.67 6.98
CA PRO A 606 16.73 -11.62 8.32
C PRO A 606 15.84 -12.19 9.43
N GLN A 607 14.55 -12.36 9.20
CA GLN A 607 13.59 -12.90 10.17
C GLN A 607 13.31 -14.39 9.95
N GLU A 608 13.96 -15.02 8.96
CA GLU A 608 13.77 -16.43 8.62
C GLU A 608 14.96 -17.29 9.05
N SER A 609 14.66 -18.53 9.40
CA SER A 609 15.71 -19.52 9.64
C SER A 609 16.23 -20.09 8.31
N ARG A 610 17.54 -20.06 8.10
CA ARG A 610 18.17 -20.67 6.93
C ARG A 610 17.99 -22.20 6.85
N THR A 611 17.42 -22.81 7.88
CA THR A 611 17.08 -24.24 7.87
C THR A 611 15.80 -24.54 7.10
N PHE A 612 15.03 -23.52 6.71
CA PHE A 612 13.84 -23.70 5.88
C PHE A 612 14.23 -23.85 4.40
N GLY A 613 13.69 -23.06 3.50
CA GLY A 613 14.05 -23.06 2.08
C GLY A 613 15.10 -21.98 1.78
N TYR A 614 16.38 -22.32 1.68
CA TYR A 614 17.44 -21.34 1.48
C TYR A 614 17.96 -21.31 0.04
N CYS A 615 17.40 -20.43 -0.78
CA CYS A 615 17.90 -20.07 -2.10
C CYS A 615 17.95 -18.54 -2.18
N PRO A 616 19.13 -17.92 -1.96
CA PRO A 616 19.23 -16.47 -1.87
C PRO A 616 18.90 -15.77 -3.19
N LEU A 617 18.28 -14.59 -3.10
CA LEU A 617 17.95 -13.76 -4.24
C LEU A 617 19.21 -13.30 -4.99
N GLY A 618 19.13 -13.27 -6.32
CA GLY A 618 20.19 -12.81 -7.21
C GLY A 618 21.19 -13.88 -7.58
N GLN A 619 20.95 -15.14 -7.24
CA GLN A 619 21.79 -16.28 -7.56
C GLN A 619 21.23 -17.20 -8.68
N GLY A 620 20.15 -16.78 -9.31
CA GLY A 620 19.52 -17.47 -10.43
C GLY A 620 18.23 -18.19 -10.09
N ALA A 621 17.61 -18.80 -11.11
CA ALA A 621 16.41 -19.61 -10.97
C ALA A 621 16.62 -20.80 -10.02
N VAL A 622 15.56 -21.45 -9.58
CA VAL A 622 15.61 -22.57 -8.63
C VAL A 622 14.88 -23.79 -9.21
N ILE A 623 15.47 -24.98 -9.06
CA ILE A 623 14.73 -26.23 -9.17
C ILE A 623 14.24 -26.59 -7.76
N ARG A 624 12.93 -26.76 -7.57
CA ARG A 624 12.40 -27.33 -6.33
C ARG A 624 12.53 -28.85 -6.40
N VAL A 625 13.56 -29.40 -5.78
CA VAL A 625 13.80 -30.85 -5.78
C VAL A 625 12.84 -31.59 -4.85
N LEU A 626 12.37 -30.92 -3.81
CA LEU A 626 11.40 -31.45 -2.84
C LEU A 626 10.41 -30.36 -2.44
N GLU A 627 9.13 -30.69 -2.51
CA GLU A 627 7.99 -29.93 -2.00
C GLU A 627 7.22 -30.80 -1.00
N SER A 628 6.13 -30.28 -0.42
CA SER A 628 5.32 -31.03 0.54
C SER A 628 4.83 -32.38 0.00
N ILE A 629 4.47 -32.47 -1.28
CA ILE A 629 3.94 -33.68 -1.94
C ILE A 629 4.54 -33.95 -3.33
N ASN A 630 5.66 -33.31 -3.68
CA ASN A 630 6.36 -33.60 -4.91
C ASN A 630 7.85 -33.83 -4.62
N PHE A 631 8.40 -34.90 -5.21
CA PHE A 631 9.82 -35.19 -5.24
C PHE A 631 10.25 -35.31 -6.70
N ALA A 632 10.95 -34.30 -7.22
CA ALA A 632 11.35 -34.26 -8.62
C ALA A 632 12.29 -35.40 -8.95
N ARG A 633 12.06 -36.08 -10.09
CA ARG A 633 12.91 -37.20 -10.53
C ARG A 633 14.35 -36.74 -10.76
N ARG A 634 15.28 -37.42 -10.11
CA ARG A 634 16.70 -37.07 -10.10
C ARG A 634 17.34 -37.01 -11.50
N ASP A 635 16.97 -37.92 -12.39
CA ASP A 635 17.46 -37.92 -13.76
C ASP A 635 17.03 -36.67 -14.54
N LEU A 636 15.78 -36.24 -14.40
CA LEU A 636 15.27 -35.02 -15.02
C LEU A 636 15.91 -33.78 -14.41
N VAL A 637 16.10 -33.73 -13.10
CA VAL A 637 16.81 -32.65 -12.41
C VAL A 637 18.26 -32.54 -12.95
N HIS A 638 18.97 -33.65 -13.08
CA HIS A 638 20.34 -33.65 -13.66
C HIS A 638 20.36 -33.15 -15.11
N GLU A 639 19.35 -33.49 -15.91
CA GLU A 639 19.25 -32.98 -17.28
C GLU A 639 19.06 -31.47 -17.36
N VAL A 640 18.22 -30.90 -16.48
CA VAL A 640 18.02 -29.46 -16.37
C VAL A 640 19.31 -28.76 -15.92
N HIS A 641 20.02 -29.30 -14.93
CA HIS A 641 21.32 -28.77 -14.51
C HIS A 641 22.35 -28.82 -15.64
N ALA A 642 22.49 -29.97 -16.29
CA ALA A 642 23.43 -30.09 -17.42
C ALA A 642 23.09 -29.14 -18.56
N LEU A 643 21.83 -28.81 -18.79
CA LEU A 643 21.40 -27.79 -19.74
C LEU A 643 21.81 -26.40 -19.27
N ALA A 644 21.53 -26.04 -18.01
CA ALA A 644 21.86 -24.75 -17.42
C ALA A 644 23.37 -24.50 -17.48
N ASP A 645 24.20 -25.51 -17.13
CA ASP A 645 25.66 -25.43 -17.21
C ASP A 645 26.15 -25.18 -18.65
N ARG A 646 25.65 -25.97 -19.60
CA ARG A 646 26.02 -25.77 -21.05
C ARG A 646 25.66 -24.38 -21.56
N ARG A 647 24.58 -23.80 -21.05
CA ARG A 647 24.08 -22.48 -21.45
C ARG A 647 24.56 -21.35 -20.53
N ARG A 648 25.31 -21.65 -19.50
CA ARG A 648 25.81 -20.71 -18.48
C ARG A 648 24.64 -19.91 -17.86
N ILE A 649 23.60 -20.64 -17.45
CA ILE A 649 22.42 -20.07 -16.79
C ILE A 649 22.60 -20.32 -15.27
N PRO A 650 22.60 -19.25 -14.45
CA PRO A 650 22.63 -19.42 -13.00
C PRO A 650 21.39 -20.22 -12.52
N LEU A 651 21.61 -21.28 -11.75
CA LEU A 651 20.58 -22.18 -11.29
C LEU A 651 20.91 -22.71 -9.91
N GLN A 652 19.93 -22.70 -9.02
CA GLN A 652 20.02 -23.21 -7.66
C GLN A 652 19.16 -24.47 -7.51
N GLU A 653 19.43 -25.29 -6.50
CA GLU A 653 18.55 -26.35 -6.02
C GLU A 653 18.04 -26.03 -4.62
N GLY A 654 16.76 -26.32 -4.37
CA GLY A 654 16.19 -26.09 -3.05
C GLY A 654 15.05 -27.03 -2.70
N MET A 655 14.81 -27.09 -1.39
CA MET A 655 13.63 -27.75 -0.80
C MET A 655 12.76 -26.66 -0.17
N THR A 656 11.45 -26.78 -0.30
CA THR A 656 10.52 -25.84 0.31
C THR A 656 9.23 -26.53 0.72
N VAL A 657 8.39 -25.83 1.47
CA VAL A 657 7.03 -26.29 1.79
C VAL A 657 6.03 -25.72 0.77
N GLY A 658 4.82 -26.21 0.80
CA GLY A 658 3.79 -25.90 -0.20
C GLY A 658 3.78 -26.94 -1.33
N GLY A 659 3.10 -26.60 -2.39
CA GLY A 659 3.01 -27.41 -3.60
C GLY A 659 2.93 -26.49 -4.81
N THR A 660 2.95 -27.08 -5.99
CA THR A 660 2.81 -26.39 -7.26
C THR A 660 1.77 -27.09 -8.11
N ASP A 661 1.29 -26.45 -9.13
CA ASP A 661 0.35 -26.97 -10.15
C ASP A 661 0.78 -28.32 -10.75
N GLY A 662 2.06 -28.65 -10.71
CA GLY A 662 2.59 -29.93 -11.20
C GLY A 662 2.10 -31.16 -10.45
N MET A 663 1.65 -30.99 -9.21
CA MET A 663 1.13 -32.10 -8.39
C MET A 663 -0.08 -32.77 -9.01
N GLU A 664 -0.95 -32.02 -9.66
CA GLU A 664 -2.13 -32.53 -10.32
C GLU A 664 -1.81 -33.42 -11.53
N PHE A 665 -0.71 -33.16 -12.22
CA PHE A 665 -0.23 -33.99 -13.33
C PHE A 665 0.34 -35.33 -12.83
N MET A 666 0.93 -35.34 -11.64
CA MET A 666 1.46 -36.57 -11.04
C MET A 666 0.35 -37.62 -10.78
N ASN A 667 -0.89 -37.20 -10.56
CA ASN A 667 -2.07 -38.10 -10.45
C ASN A 667 -2.29 -38.92 -11.72
N TYR A 668 -1.73 -38.50 -12.87
CA TYR A 668 -1.79 -39.21 -14.15
C TYR A 668 -0.45 -39.88 -14.51
N GLY A 669 0.50 -39.94 -13.58
CA GLY A 669 1.81 -40.59 -13.80
C GLY A 669 2.79 -39.70 -14.60
N ILE A 670 2.51 -38.45 -14.76
CA ILE A 670 3.38 -37.46 -15.45
C ILE A 670 4.39 -36.92 -14.43
N PRO A 671 5.69 -37.03 -14.66
CA PRO A 671 6.68 -36.50 -13.75
C PRO A 671 6.65 -34.97 -13.74
N SER A 672 6.77 -34.39 -12.54
CA SER A 672 6.84 -32.95 -12.32
C SER A 672 8.24 -32.52 -11.94
N VAL A 673 8.75 -31.44 -12.59
CA VAL A 673 10.03 -30.79 -12.28
C VAL A 673 9.77 -29.30 -12.10
N PRO A 674 9.47 -28.85 -10.88
CA PRO A 674 9.17 -27.43 -10.62
C PRO A 674 10.37 -26.53 -10.86
N LEU A 675 10.16 -25.48 -11.65
CA LEU A 675 11.11 -24.43 -11.96
C LEU A 675 10.63 -23.12 -11.33
N SER A 676 11.48 -22.49 -10.54
CA SER A 676 11.04 -21.37 -9.68
C SER A 676 11.95 -20.17 -9.82
N TRP A 677 11.45 -19.05 -9.34
CA TRP A 677 12.22 -17.88 -8.98
C TRP A 677 12.25 -17.71 -7.47
N PRO A 678 13.38 -17.37 -6.83
CA PRO A 678 13.42 -17.17 -5.39
C PRO A 678 12.73 -15.85 -5.03
N GLY A 679 11.76 -15.91 -4.12
CA GLY A 679 11.02 -14.76 -3.62
C GLY A 679 11.07 -14.65 -2.10
N ARG A 680 11.08 -13.41 -1.57
CA ARG A 680 10.93 -13.14 -0.14
C ARG A 680 9.51 -12.70 0.17
N TYR A 681 9.07 -12.95 1.39
CA TYR A 681 7.81 -12.44 1.93
C TYR A 681 6.56 -12.87 1.13
N SER A 682 6.61 -14.06 0.49
CA SER A 682 5.47 -14.60 -0.28
C SER A 682 4.19 -14.58 0.55
N HIS A 683 3.04 -14.34 -0.10
CA HIS A 683 1.73 -14.15 0.50
C HIS A 683 1.62 -12.94 1.44
N SER A 684 2.47 -11.93 1.23
CA SER A 684 2.41 -10.67 1.95
C SER A 684 2.09 -9.49 1.01
N PRO A 685 1.78 -8.32 1.55
CA PRO A 685 1.60 -7.12 0.73
C PRO A 685 2.85 -6.64 -0.03
N VAL A 686 4.04 -7.20 0.27
CA VAL A 686 5.35 -6.70 -0.19
C VAL A 686 6.31 -7.82 -0.60
N GLU A 687 5.88 -8.73 -1.43
CA GLU A 687 6.76 -9.76 -2.00
C GLU A 687 7.92 -9.12 -2.76
N VAL A 688 9.11 -9.72 -2.66
CA VAL A 688 10.35 -9.18 -3.26
C VAL A 688 10.98 -10.20 -4.18
N LEU A 689 11.34 -9.75 -5.39
CA LEU A 689 12.12 -10.51 -6.37
C LEU A 689 13.43 -9.80 -6.72
N ASP A 690 14.38 -10.56 -7.28
CA ASP A 690 15.54 -10.02 -8.00
C ASP A 690 15.37 -10.26 -9.50
N PHE A 691 15.51 -9.22 -10.31
CA PHE A 691 15.32 -9.31 -11.78
C PHE A 691 16.31 -10.27 -12.46
N ARG A 692 17.47 -10.50 -11.85
CA ARG A 692 18.46 -11.46 -12.37
C ARG A 692 17.96 -12.90 -12.28
N ASP A 693 17.16 -13.21 -11.26
CA ASP A 693 16.57 -14.54 -11.08
C ASP A 693 15.45 -14.77 -12.09
N MET A 694 14.63 -13.76 -12.35
CA MET A 694 13.63 -13.79 -13.43
C MET A 694 14.30 -13.97 -14.80
N ASP A 695 15.39 -13.24 -15.09
CA ASP A 695 16.15 -13.41 -16.34
C ASP A 695 16.68 -14.84 -16.47
N SER A 696 17.24 -15.39 -15.39
CA SER A 696 17.72 -16.78 -15.36
C SER A 696 16.61 -17.78 -15.66
N LEU A 697 15.42 -17.59 -15.08
CA LEU A 697 14.26 -18.44 -15.36
C LEU A 697 13.82 -18.33 -16.82
N VAL A 698 13.71 -17.13 -17.41
CA VAL A 698 13.36 -16.92 -18.81
C VAL A 698 14.38 -17.60 -19.75
N ARG A 699 15.67 -17.48 -19.46
CA ARG A 699 16.74 -18.13 -20.22
C ARG A 699 16.67 -19.65 -20.10
N LEU A 700 16.35 -20.19 -18.92
CA LEU A 700 16.17 -21.62 -18.69
C LEU A 700 14.98 -22.18 -19.49
N LEU A 701 13.80 -21.51 -19.43
CA LEU A 701 12.62 -21.87 -20.21
C LEU A 701 12.94 -21.85 -21.72
N SER A 702 13.56 -20.79 -22.20
CA SER A 702 13.97 -20.67 -23.61
C SER A 702 14.94 -21.79 -24.03
N ALA A 703 15.85 -22.18 -23.13
CA ALA A 703 16.80 -23.26 -23.41
C ALA A 703 16.13 -24.65 -23.48
N LEU A 704 15.12 -24.90 -22.63
CA LEU A 704 14.36 -26.14 -22.65
C LEU A 704 13.56 -26.33 -23.95
N LEU A 705 13.23 -25.26 -24.65
CA LEU A 705 12.53 -25.29 -25.92
C LEU A 705 13.45 -25.53 -27.14
N GLN A 706 14.77 -25.48 -27.00
CA GLN A 706 15.70 -25.60 -28.12
C GLN A 706 15.97 -27.05 -28.53
N PRO A 707 16.32 -27.30 -29.83
CA PRO A 707 16.69 -28.63 -30.31
C PRO A 707 17.87 -29.24 -29.54
N GLY A 708 17.82 -30.54 -29.23
CA GLY A 708 18.87 -31.29 -28.54
C GLY A 708 18.82 -31.20 -27.02
N THR A 709 17.78 -30.62 -26.44
CA THR A 709 17.56 -30.50 -24.99
C THR A 709 16.49 -31.43 -24.44
N THR A 710 15.86 -32.25 -25.30
CA THR A 710 14.77 -33.13 -24.89
C THR A 710 15.26 -34.21 -23.90
N ALA A 711 14.67 -34.25 -22.73
CA ALA A 711 14.85 -35.28 -21.74
C ALA A 711 14.64 -36.66 -22.38
N LYS A 712 15.62 -37.54 -22.27
CA LYS A 712 15.42 -38.97 -22.62
C LYS A 712 14.54 -39.62 -21.58
N VAL A 713 13.24 -39.27 -21.52
CA VAL A 713 12.28 -40.05 -20.74
C VAL A 713 12.18 -41.41 -21.40
N PRO A 714 12.44 -42.53 -20.69
CA PRO A 714 12.34 -43.86 -21.28
C PRO A 714 10.94 -44.04 -21.90
N SER A 715 10.89 -44.12 -23.21
CA SER A 715 9.67 -44.49 -23.91
C SER A 715 9.32 -45.92 -23.57
N LYS A 716 8.19 -46.10 -22.87
CA LYS A 716 7.40 -47.32 -22.61
C LYS A 716 7.40 -47.75 -21.15
N ILE A 717 6.33 -47.38 -20.49
CA ILE A 717 5.70 -48.35 -19.55
C ILE A 717 5.09 -49.45 -20.44
N VAL A 718 5.75 -50.58 -20.51
CA VAL A 718 5.20 -51.77 -21.14
C VAL A 718 4.09 -52.27 -20.20
N THR A 719 2.86 -51.89 -20.42
CA THR A 719 1.71 -52.55 -19.84
C THR A 719 1.59 -53.94 -20.48
N LYS A 720 2.13 -54.95 -19.82
CA LYS A 720 1.73 -56.34 -20.14
C LYS A 720 0.24 -56.45 -19.83
N PRO A 721 -0.59 -56.89 -20.77
CA PRO A 721 -1.98 -57.20 -20.46
C PRO A 721 -2.00 -58.30 -19.42
N ARG A 722 -2.69 -58.10 -18.30
CA ARG A 722 -3.02 -59.17 -17.37
C ARG A 722 -3.94 -60.15 -18.10
N ARG A 723 -3.48 -61.40 -18.26
CA ARG A 723 -4.35 -62.54 -18.64
C ARG A 723 -5.24 -62.91 -17.47
#